data_9b715fdc29c6cfd08c57c92f1c1bbcfb
#
_entry.id   9b715fdc29c6cfd08c57c92f1c1bbcfb
#
_cell.length_a   1.000
_cell.length_b   1.000
_cell.length_c   1.000
_cell.angle_alpha   90.00
_cell.angle_beta   90.00
_cell.angle_gamma   90.00
#
_symmetry.space_group_name_H-M   'P 1'
#
loop_
_entity.id
_entity.type
_entity.pdbx_description
1 polymer ?
#
loop_
_entity_poly.entity_id
_entity_poly.type
_entity_poly.pdbx_seq_one_letter_code
_entity_poly.pdbx_strand_id
1 'polypeptide(L)'
;MQNKGFIRVVAVLLTLICLFYLSFSVVTAIYNNKAKEYAAGDEAKYKHYIDSISTEKVYWWYYTYQQCREMEIGLGLDLKGGMNVTLQISVADVLKSLSNNNPDPNFNAAIAAAQAAQAGNNDFIVSFYNEYKKIDPNVRLSAIFSTFQLKDKITPRSTNDEVISILREELNSAVDNSYNVLRTRIDRFGVVAPNIQKLEKDGLILIELPGIKEPERVRKLLQGSANLEFWETYKLEQLAPKLDAVNNAIAAANAAQEPAEEEAPVVAEATPDTAAVAADSTASSLKKKLQQEASEAETMERIRKQNPLLSLMNYTQSYGGSPVIGIVNKNDTAAVNAMLASKIARDILPSDLILRWTVKAIDEKQTMYQLIALKAGKGGKAPLGGDVITDARDDFDKIQGSVVSMTMNAEGAKVWEKLTRDNIGNAIAIVLDNQVYSFPNVNSAISGGSSQITGGFSPEEAKDLANVLKSGKMAAAVTIVQEDIIGPSLGQEAIQSGVISFVAAIILLMIYMIMMYGATPGLIASFGVICNLFFTMGILASLQAVLTLSGVAGIVLSMGMAVDANVLIFERTKEELRLGKSLKSSIADGYKHAFSAIFDSNLTTIITGFILLVYGTGPIKGFATTLIVSILTSFFTAIFITRLIFEAGLNRGKFNNLTFTTRISKNLLTNTRINFLGMRKVGFTVAIAIIVVMVGSLAIRGLNQGIDFSGGRNYVVRFDKPVKPVEISEMLKSAFEGSSLSVITITSDDQVRISTNYRIADQDENIDKEIETKLYEGMKSVLGDASYEXXXXSSESRTEHCR
;
A
#
# COMPACT_ATOMS: atom_id res chain seq x y z
N MET A 1 10.69 28.85 41.35
CA MET A 1 10.71 27.36 41.25
C MET A 1 11.56 26.80 42.40
N GLN A 2 10.91 26.13 43.34
CA GLN A 2 11.55 25.67 44.59
C GLN A 2 12.31 24.34 44.41
N ASN A 3 12.07 23.56 43.36
CA ASN A 3 12.65 22.21 43.21
C ASN A 3 13.66 22.09 42.01
N LYS A 4 14.80 22.72 42.13
CA LYS A 4 15.90 22.61 41.15
C LYS A 4 16.45 21.19 41.04
N GLY A 5 16.40 20.39 42.12
CA GLY A 5 16.81 19.00 42.14
C GLY A 5 15.92 18.14 41.23
N PHE A 6 14.63 18.33 41.33
CA PHE A 6 13.65 17.61 40.52
C PHE A 6 13.86 17.83 38.99
N ILE A 7 14.08 19.10 38.57
CA ILE A 7 14.31 19.44 37.15
C ILE A 7 15.60 18.74 36.63
N ARG A 8 16.67 18.71 37.46
CA ARG A 8 17.91 18.01 37.09
C ARG A 8 17.67 16.51 36.91
N VAL A 9 16.94 15.88 37.84
CA VAL A 9 16.62 14.45 37.76
C VAL A 9 15.82 14.18 36.49
N VAL A 10 14.79 14.97 36.16
CA VAL A 10 13.98 14.84 34.97
C VAL A 10 14.82 14.97 33.69
N ALA A 11 15.71 15.98 33.66
CA ALA A 11 16.59 16.22 32.51
C ALA A 11 17.55 15.05 32.28
N VAL A 12 18.15 14.51 33.36
CA VAL A 12 19.06 13.36 33.28
C VAL A 12 18.29 12.10 32.83
N LEU A 13 17.14 11.85 33.43
CA LEU A 13 16.31 10.67 33.10
C LEU A 13 15.85 10.71 31.63
N LEU A 14 15.37 11.88 31.17
CA LEU A 14 14.99 12.09 29.77
C LEU A 14 16.18 11.87 28.83
N THR A 15 17.37 12.38 29.19
CA THR A 15 18.60 12.18 28.41
C THR A 15 18.93 10.69 28.29
N LEU A 16 18.84 9.94 29.40
CA LEU A 16 19.13 8.49 29.40
C LEU A 16 18.14 7.72 28.56
N ILE A 17 16.84 8.04 28.65
CA ILE A 17 15.80 7.42 27.82
C ILE A 17 16.07 7.69 26.34
N CYS A 18 16.35 8.94 25.97
CA CYS A 18 16.62 9.31 24.59
C CYS A 18 17.88 8.60 24.06
N LEU A 19 18.95 8.55 24.86
CA LEU A 19 20.18 7.82 24.48
C LEU A 19 19.89 6.33 24.26
N PHE A 20 19.10 5.73 25.14
CA PHE A 20 18.73 4.32 25.03
C PHE A 20 17.98 4.03 23.72
N TYR A 21 16.92 4.79 23.41
CA TYR A 21 16.14 4.54 22.18
C TYR A 21 16.93 4.88 20.90
N LEU A 22 17.72 5.97 20.90
CA LEU A 22 18.55 6.32 19.75
C LEU A 22 19.67 5.32 19.50
N SER A 23 20.13 4.61 20.54
CA SER A 23 21.18 3.60 20.38
C SER A 23 20.77 2.42 19.50
N PHE A 24 19.47 2.08 19.42
CA PHE A 24 18.99 1.03 18.54
C PHE A 24 19.27 1.37 17.06
N SER A 25 19.01 2.62 16.64
CA SER A 25 19.31 3.09 15.29
C SER A 25 20.81 3.04 14.96
N VAL A 26 21.68 3.30 15.97
CA VAL A 26 23.12 3.19 15.80
C VAL A 26 23.55 1.72 15.61
N VAL A 27 23.00 0.82 16.41
CA VAL A 27 23.29 -0.63 16.33
C VAL A 27 22.87 -1.18 14.96
N THR A 28 21.64 -0.89 14.52
CA THR A 28 21.17 -1.36 13.22
C THR A 28 22.02 -0.80 12.07
N ALA A 29 22.40 0.47 12.14
CA ALA A 29 23.29 1.10 11.14
C ALA A 29 24.66 0.39 11.05
N ILE A 30 25.24 0.02 12.20
CA ILE A 30 26.53 -0.71 12.25
C ILE A 30 26.39 -2.07 11.54
N TYR A 31 25.37 -2.85 11.87
CA TYR A 31 25.15 -4.17 11.29
C TYR A 31 24.76 -4.10 9.80
N ASN A 32 24.00 -3.10 9.40
CA ASN A 32 23.68 -2.86 7.97
C ASN A 32 24.93 -2.52 7.17
N ASN A 33 25.84 -1.74 7.72
CA ASN A 33 27.12 -1.44 7.04
C ASN A 33 27.99 -2.69 6.91
N LYS A 34 28.07 -3.52 7.95
CA LYS A 34 28.75 -4.83 7.89
C LYS A 34 28.15 -5.74 6.84
N ALA A 35 26.83 -5.78 6.73
CA ALA A 35 26.11 -6.56 5.73
C ALA A 35 26.45 -6.07 4.30
N LYS A 36 26.49 -4.75 4.09
CA LYS A 36 26.90 -4.16 2.80
C LYS A 36 28.33 -4.50 2.42
N GLU A 37 29.25 -4.45 3.37
CA GLU A 37 30.65 -4.83 3.18
C GLU A 37 30.78 -6.32 2.79
N TYR A 38 30.07 -7.19 3.53
CA TYR A 38 30.04 -8.64 3.26
C TYR A 38 29.45 -8.93 1.88
N ALA A 39 28.42 -8.23 1.50
CA ALA A 39 27.68 -8.43 0.25
C ALA A 39 28.47 -7.98 -0.99
N ALA A 40 29.34 -6.98 -0.85
CA ALA A 40 30.12 -6.39 -1.95
C ALA A 40 29.27 -6.09 -3.21
N GLY A 41 28.04 -5.63 -3.01
CA GLY A 41 27.08 -5.31 -4.08
C GLY A 41 26.14 -6.45 -4.49
N ASP A 42 26.31 -7.64 -3.93
CA ASP A 42 25.45 -8.81 -4.21
C ASP A 42 24.24 -8.80 -3.23
N GLU A 43 23.05 -8.58 -3.75
CA GLU A 43 21.83 -8.45 -2.96
C GLU A 43 21.43 -9.77 -2.27
N ALA A 44 21.68 -10.91 -2.90
CA ALA A 44 21.41 -12.22 -2.30
C ALA A 44 22.28 -12.47 -1.07
N LYS A 45 23.58 -12.12 -1.14
CA LYS A 45 24.50 -12.21 0.00
C LYS A 45 24.11 -11.24 1.12
N TYR A 46 23.67 -10.03 0.78
CA TYR A 46 23.17 -9.05 1.76
C TYR A 46 21.99 -9.63 2.53
N LYS A 47 20.99 -10.14 1.82
CA LYS A 47 19.80 -10.75 2.40
C LYS A 47 20.15 -11.93 3.30
N HIS A 48 20.99 -12.85 2.81
CA HIS A 48 21.46 -14.02 3.56
C HIS A 48 22.15 -13.61 4.88
N TYR A 49 23.00 -12.58 4.85
CA TYR A 49 23.68 -12.08 6.06
C TYR A 49 22.66 -11.53 7.07
N ILE A 50 21.73 -10.68 6.62
CA ILE A 50 20.70 -10.08 7.48
C ILE A 50 19.81 -11.18 8.10
N ASP A 51 19.41 -12.18 7.32
CA ASP A 51 18.60 -13.31 7.80
C ASP A 51 19.36 -14.12 8.85
N SER A 52 20.66 -14.37 8.65
CA SER A 52 21.48 -15.13 9.60
C SER A 52 21.59 -14.45 10.97
N ILE A 53 21.67 -13.11 11.00
CA ILE A 53 21.78 -12.36 12.26
C ILE A 53 20.42 -11.96 12.87
N SER A 54 19.33 -12.16 12.13
CA SER A 54 17.98 -11.68 12.54
C SER A 54 17.58 -12.12 13.95
N THR A 55 17.88 -13.36 14.29
CA THR A 55 17.57 -13.97 15.60
C THR A 55 18.73 -13.90 16.59
N GLU A 56 19.92 -13.46 16.15
CA GLU A 56 21.08 -13.33 17.04
C GLU A 56 20.95 -12.13 17.97
N LYS A 57 21.39 -12.29 19.22
CA LYS A 57 21.41 -11.22 20.22
C LYS A 57 22.60 -10.29 19.95
N VAL A 58 22.34 -9.16 19.33
CA VAL A 58 23.36 -8.21 18.86
C VAL A 58 23.58 -7.02 19.81
N TYR A 59 22.65 -6.79 20.76
CA TYR A 59 22.69 -5.60 21.63
C TYR A 59 22.39 -5.95 23.08
N TRP A 60 23.30 -5.56 23.99
CA TRP A 60 23.23 -5.78 25.46
C TRP A 60 22.99 -7.25 25.85
N TRP A 61 23.40 -8.22 24.98
CA TRP A 61 23.16 -9.67 25.16
C TRP A 61 21.69 -10.04 25.35
N TYR A 62 20.79 -9.09 25.14
CA TYR A 62 19.34 -9.26 25.37
C TYR A 62 18.54 -9.08 24.07
N TYR A 63 18.80 -8.02 23.30
CA TYR A 63 18.01 -7.67 22.12
C TYR A 63 18.60 -8.33 20.86
N THR A 64 17.70 -9.00 20.09
CA THR A 64 18.04 -9.55 18.77
C THR A 64 18.16 -8.42 17.74
N TYR A 65 18.79 -8.70 16.59
CA TYR A 65 18.87 -7.74 15.48
C TYR A 65 17.47 -7.32 15.03
N GLN A 66 16.53 -8.28 14.93
CA GLN A 66 15.14 -7.99 14.57
C GLN A 66 14.49 -7.01 15.55
N GLN A 67 14.63 -7.25 16.87
CA GLN A 67 14.10 -6.35 17.89
C GLN A 67 14.73 -4.95 17.83
N CYS A 68 16.03 -4.87 17.56
CA CYS A 68 16.70 -3.58 17.34
C CYS A 68 16.12 -2.83 16.14
N ARG A 69 15.84 -3.56 15.07
CA ARG A 69 15.24 -3.01 13.84
C ARG A 69 13.81 -2.52 14.06
N GLU A 70 13.05 -3.20 14.90
CA GLU A 70 11.69 -2.78 15.29
C GLU A 70 11.69 -1.51 16.14
N MET A 71 12.77 -1.30 16.92
CA MET A 71 12.91 -0.15 17.84
C MET A 71 13.70 1.03 17.24
N GLU A 72 14.27 0.90 16.03
CA GLU A 72 14.94 2.00 15.34
C GLU A 72 13.94 3.08 14.93
N ILE A 73 14.44 4.29 14.61
CA ILE A 73 13.59 5.36 14.07
C ILE A 73 13.04 4.89 12.70
N GLY A 74 11.75 4.75 12.60
CA GLY A 74 11.07 4.43 11.35
C GLY A 74 11.21 5.59 10.35
N LEU A 75 11.62 5.28 9.11
CA LEU A 75 11.62 6.25 8.01
C LEU A 75 10.37 6.01 7.16
N GLY A 76 9.68 7.06 6.83
CA GLY A 76 8.45 7.03 6.04
C GLY A 76 8.70 6.70 4.56
N LEU A 77 7.61 6.50 3.87
CA LEU A 77 7.58 6.17 2.44
C LEU A 77 8.36 7.18 1.59
N ASP A 78 8.21 8.47 1.92
CA ASP A 78 8.87 9.58 1.20
C ASP A 78 10.40 9.55 1.30
N LEU A 79 10.94 8.93 2.37
CA LEU A 79 12.39 8.89 2.64
C LEU A 79 13.02 7.55 2.24
N LYS A 80 12.29 6.44 2.37
CA LYS A 80 12.82 5.10 2.16
C LYS A 80 12.38 4.48 0.83
N GLY A 81 11.40 5.12 0.17
CA GLY A 81 10.68 4.52 -0.94
C GLY A 81 9.73 3.44 -0.41
N GLY A 82 9.07 2.72 -1.31
CA GLY A 82 8.17 1.63 -0.95
C GLY A 82 6.83 1.74 -1.64
N MET A 83 5.78 1.26 -0.97
CA MET A 83 4.45 1.09 -1.56
C MET A 83 3.38 1.73 -0.67
N ASN A 84 2.50 2.52 -1.28
CA ASN A 84 1.29 3.06 -0.67
C ASN A 84 0.09 2.41 -1.35
N VAL A 85 -0.81 1.82 -0.57
CA VAL A 85 -1.97 1.09 -1.09
C VAL A 85 -3.23 1.55 -0.35
N THR A 86 -4.24 1.96 -1.11
CA THR A 86 -5.58 2.16 -0.57
C THR A 86 -6.40 0.92 -0.92
N LEU A 87 -6.86 0.23 0.11
CA LEU A 87 -7.68 -0.96 0.02
C LEU A 87 -9.14 -0.59 0.26
N GLN A 88 -10.04 -1.20 -0.51
CA GLN A 88 -11.49 -1.12 -0.30
C GLN A 88 -12.03 -2.50 0.06
N ILE A 89 -12.74 -2.56 1.17
CA ILE A 89 -13.47 -3.75 1.58
C ILE A 89 -14.79 -3.79 0.80
N SER A 90 -15.08 -4.93 0.19
CA SER A 90 -16.30 -5.12 -0.61
C SER A 90 -17.54 -5.12 0.29
N VAL A 91 -18.22 -3.98 0.38
CA VAL A 91 -19.49 -3.85 1.12
C VAL A 91 -20.55 -4.81 0.55
N ALA A 92 -20.55 -5.01 -0.76
CA ALA A 92 -21.44 -5.95 -1.45
C ALA A 92 -21.24 -7.39 -0.93
N ASP A 93 -19.99 -7.81 -0.73
CA ASP A 93 -19.69 -9.17 -0.23
C ASP A 93 -20.04 -9.29 1.25
N VAL A 94 -19.88 -8.22 2.02
CA VAL A 94 -20.36 -8.17 3.42
C VAL A 94 -21.89 -8.42 3.44
N LEU A 95 -22.66 -7.69 2.62
CA LEU A 95 -24.12 -7.84 2.56
C LEU A 95 -24.52 -9.25 2.10
N LYS A 96 -23.82 -9.81 1.08
CA LYS A 96 -24.05 -11.20 0.65
C LYS A 96 -23.80 -12.20 1.78
N SER A 97 -22.71 -12.02 2.51
CA SER A 97 -22.35 -12.88 3.66
C SER A 97 -23.40 -12.78 4.77
N LEU A 98 -23.84 -11.57 5.13
CA LEU A 98 -24.83 -11.33 6.19
C LEU A 98 -26.21 -11.90 5.81
N SER A 99 -26.54 -11.95 4.51
CA SER A 99 -27.77 -12.58 3.98
C SER A 99 -27.64 -14.11 3.83
N ASN A 100 -26.53 -14.70 4.28
CA ASN A 100 -26.19 -16.13 4.08
C ASN A 100 -26.13 -16.52 2.60
N ASN A 101 -25.64 -15.64 1.74
CA ASN A 101 -25.57 -15.79 0.29
C ASN A 101 -26.97 -16.07 -0.31
N ASN A 102 -27.91 -15.22 -0.01
CA ASN A 102 -29.31 -15.34 -0.45
C ASN A 102 -29.36 -15.47 -1.98
N PRO A 103 -29.99 -16.54 -2.52
CA PRO A 103 -30.07 -16.76 -3.98
C PRO A 103 -31.12 -15.91 -4.69
N ASP A 104 -31.89 -15.08 -3.99
CA ASP A 104 -32.94 -14.22 -4.57
C ASP A 104 -32.39 -13.40 -5.75
N PRO A 105 -32.93 -13.54 -6.98
CA PRO A 105 -32.51 -12.74 -8.13
C PRO A 105 -32.66 -11.23 -7.91
N ASN A 106 -33.73 -10.78 -7.24
CA ASN A 106 -33.98 -9.36 -6.98
C ASN A 106 -32.93 -8.78 -6.05
N PHE A 107 -32.54 -9.52 -5.00
CA PHE A 107 -31.45 -9.14 -4.09
C PHE A 107 -30.12 -8.97 -4.84
N ASN A 108 -29.79 -9.95 -5.68
CA ASN A 108 -28.53 -9.92 -6.43
C ASN A 108 -28.50 -8.82 -7.50
N ALA A 109 -29.66 -8.57 -8.15
CA ALA A 109 -29.81 -7.47 -9.11
C ALA A 109 -29.66 -6.10 -8.43
N ALA A 110 -30.24 -5.95 -7.23
CA ALA A 110 -30.12 -4.71 -6.45
C ALA A 110 -28.67 -4.42 -6.03
N ILE A 111 -27.93 -5.46 -5.60
CA ILE A 111 -26.49 -5.33 -5.29
C ILE A 111 -25.71 -4.91 -6.54
N ALA A 112 -25.93 -5.56 -7.68
CA ALA A 112 -25.25 -5.24 -8.94
C ALA A 112 -25.56 -3.80 -9.41
N ALA A 113 -26.81 -3.36 -9.28
CA ALA A 113 -27.22 -1.98 -9.60
C ALA A 113 -26.56 -0.95 -8.65
N ALA A 114 -26.48 -1.26 -7.36
CA ALA A 114 -25.79 -0.41 -6.37
C ALA A 114 -24.30 -0.31 -6.66
N GLN A 115 -23.65 -1.40 -7.07
CA GLN A 115 -22.24 -1.41 -7.46
C GLN A 115 -22.01 -0.53 -8.71
N ALA A 116 -22.88 -0.63 -9.71
CA ALA A 116 -22.81 0.18 -10.92
C ALA A 116 -23.05 1.68 -10.64
N ALA A 117 -23.89 2.00 -9.64
CA ALA A 117 -24.23 3.37 -9.26
C ALA A 117 -23.20 4.00 -8.31
N GLN A 118 -22.16 3.27 -7.89
CA GLN A 118 -21.19 3.70 -6.86
C GLN A 118 -20.22 4.81 -7.31
N ALA A 119 -20.40 5.37 -8.50
CA ALA A 119 -19.59 6.49 -9.01
C ALA A 119 -19.80 7.83 -8.24
N GLY A 120 -20.64 7.84 -7.20
CA GLY A 120 -20.87 8.99 -6.31
C GLY A 120 -20.50 8.70 -4.86
N ASN A 121 -20.48 9.75 -4.06
CA ASN A 121 -20.08 9.73 -2.64
C ASN A 121 -21.18 9.22 -1.68
N ASN A 122 -22.03 8.32 -2.14
CA ASN A 122 -23.18 7.85 -1.37
C ASN A 122 -22.87 6.56 -0.58
N ASP A 123 -23.43 6.46 0.61
CA ASP A 123 -23.45 5.26 1.44
C ASP A 123 -23.97 4.07 0.62
N PHE A 124 -23.16 3.02 0.46
CA PHE A 124 -23.50 1.83 -0.33
C PHE A 124 -24.77 1.14 0.17
N ILE A 125 -24.96 1.05 1.48
CA ILE A 125 -26.13 0.38 2.10
C ILE A 125 -27.41 1.14 1.70
N VAL A 126 -27.38 2.46 1.73
CA VAL A 126 -28.50 3.31 1.31
C VAL A 126 -28.74 3.18 -0.19
N SER A 127 -27.68 3.18 -0.99
CA SER A 127 -27.76 2.98 -2.46
C SER A 127 -28.39 1.62 -2.78
N PHE A 128 -27.92 0.57 -2.12
CA PHE A 128 -28.48 -0.80 -2.27
C PHE A 128 -29.98 -0.81 -1.92
N TYR A 129 -30.37 -0.20 -0.79
CA TYR A 129 -31.78 -0.15 -0.40
C TYR A 129 -32.63 0.61 -1.43
N ASN A 130 -32.15 1.73 -1.94
CA ASN A 130 -32.85 2.52 -2.96
C ASN A 130 -33.02 1.75 -4.27
N GLU A 131 -31.96 1.05 -4.73
CA GLU A 131 -32.03 0.22 -5.93
C GLU A 131 -32.95 -1.00 -5.74
N TYR A 132 -32.90 -1.59 -4.54
CA TYR A 132 -33.79 -2.70 -4.23
C TYR A 132 -35.27 -2.25 -4.24
N LYS A 133 -35.54 -1.07 -3.66
CA LYS A 133 -36.91 -0.48 -3.63
C LYS A 133 -37.45 -0.16 -5.03
N LYS A 134 -36.56 0.10 -6.02
CA LYS A 134 -36.99 0.26 -7.42
C LYS A 134 -37.47 -1.07 -8.03
N ILE A 135 -36.81 -2.18 -7.65
CA ILE A 135 -37.14 -3.52 -8.13
C ILE A 135 -38.41 -4.05 -7.41
N ASP A 136 -38.44 -3.91 -6.10
CA ASP A 136 -39.56 -4.32 -5.24
C ASP A 136 -39.97 -3.19 -4.27
N PRO A 137 -41.04 -2.44 -4.58
CA PRO A 137 -41.49 -1.34 -3.71
C PRO A 137 -41.91 -1.76 -2.30
N ASN A 138 -42.23 -3.04 -2.09
CA ASN A 138 -42.70 -3.57 -0.80
C ASN A 138 -41.61 -4.36 -0.06
N VAL A 139 -40.34 -4.21 -0.46
CA VAL A 139 -39.22 -4.95 0.11
C VAL A 139 -39.11 -4.78 1.63
N ARG A 140 -38.97 -5.93 2.30
CA ARG A 140 -38.68 -5.99 3.74
C ARG A 140 -37.26 -6.53 3.93
N LEU A 141 -36.34 -5.68 4.30
CA LEU A 141 -34.96 -6.08 4.55
C LEU A 141 -34.86 -7.14 5.66
N SER A 142 -35.80 -7.07 6.65
CA SER A 142 -35.85 -8.08 7.73
C SER A 142 -36.08 -9.51 7.21
N ALA A 143 -36.77 -9.69 6.09
CA ALA A 143 -36.98 -11.03 5.49
C ALA A 143 -35.69 -11.63 4.92
N ILE A 144 -34.76 -10.78 4.48
CA ILE A 144 -33.47 -11.16 3.89
C ILE A 144 -32.39 -11.36 4.96
N PHE A 145 -32.34 -10.44 5.93
CA PHE A 145 -31.26 -10.36 6.92
C PHE A 145 -31.61 -10.98 8.29
N SER A 146 -32.79 -11.61 8.47
CA SER A 146 -33.09 -12.43 9.66
C SER A 146 -32.36 -13.77 9.60
N THR A 147 -31.06 -13.73 9.45
CA THR A 147 -30.18 -14.91 9.40
C THR A 147 -29.84 -15.39 10.80
N PHE A 148 -29.34 -16.62 10.92
CA PHE A 148 -28.88 -17.17 12.20
C PHE A 148 -27.88 -16.25 12.91
N GLN A 149 -27.01 -15.57 12.14
CA GLN A 149 -26.00 -14.65 12.67
C GLN A 149 -26.61 -13.38 13.27
N LEU A 150 -27.73 -12.91 12.72
CA LEU A 150 -28.36 -11.64 13.09
C LEU A 150 -29.67 -11.81 13.86
N LYS A 151 -30.04 -13.04 14.25
CA LYS A 151 -31.33 -13.38 14.89
C LYS A 151 -31.61 -12.60 16.19
N ASP A 152 -30.53 -12.23 16.91
CA ASP A 152 -30.60 -11.51 18.17
C ASP A 152 -30.74 -9.98 17.96
N LYS A 153 -30.44 -9.49 16.76
CA LYS A 153 -30.48 -8.06 16.37
C LYS A 153 -31.63 -7.74 15.41
N ILE A 154 -31.90 -8.63 14.46
CA ILE A 154 -32.93 -8.42 13.43
C ILE A 154 -34.06 -9.47 13.62
N THR A 155 -35.28 -8.97 13.87
CA THR A 155 -36.48 -9.80 13.97
C THR A 155 -37.33 -9.61 12.71
N PRO A 156 -38.27 -10.54 12.42
CA PRO A 156 -39.18 -10.35 11.28
C PRO A 156 -40.06 -9.09 11.34
N ARG A 157 -40.13 -8.42 12.51
CA ARG A 157 -40.88 -7.18 12.73
C ARG A 157 -40.06 -5.92 12.58
N SER A 158 -38.73 -6.04 12.48
CA SER A 158 -37.81 -4.89 12.38
C SER A 158 -38.10 -4.07 11.12
N THR A 159 -38.07 -2.76 11.26
CA THR A 159 -38.26 -1.82 10.14
C THR A 159 -37.01 -1.79 9.25
N ASN A 160 -37.15 -1.32 8.01
CA ASN A 160 -36.04 -1.21 7.09
C ASN A 160 -34.93 -0.29 7.61
N ASP A 161 -35.29 0.82 8.27
CA ASP A 161 -34.35 1.78 8.86
C ASP A 161 -33.55 1.16 10.02
N GLU A 162 -34.23 0.35 10.86
CA GLU A 162 -33.54 -0.41 11.93
C GLU A 162 -32.56 -1.41 11.32
N VAL A 163 -32.95 -2.13 10.27
CA VAL A 163 -32.09 -3.10 9.58
C VAL A 163 -30.87 -2.38 8.97
N ILE A 164 -31.07 -1.22 8.32
CA ILE A 164 -29.98 -0.42 7.74
C ILE A 164 -28.97 0.00 8.83
N SER A 165 -29.47 0.42 9.99
CA SER A 165 -28.60 0.81 11.12
C SER A 165 -27.76 -0.39 11.60
N ILE A 166 -28.37 -1.56 11.72
CA ILE A 166 -27.70 -2.80 12.15
C ILE A 166 -26.67 -3.23 11.08
N LEU A 167 -27.02 -3.13 9.79
CA LEU A 167 -26.11 -3.47 8.71
C LEU A 167 -24.88 -2.55 8.71
N ARG A 168 -25.02 -1.26 9.05
CA ARG A 168 -23.88 -0.34 9.21
C ARG A 168 -22.98 -0.77 10.37
N GLU A 169 -23.56 -1.16 11.50
CA GLU A 169 -22.80 -1.65 12.65
C GLU A 169 -22.01 -2.91 12.28
N GLU A 170 -22.65 -3.85 11.57
CA GLU A 170 -22.00 -5.09 11.12
C GLU A 170 -20.91 -4.80 10.07
N LEU A 171 -21.14 -3.84 9.17
CA LEU A 171 -20.12 -3.41 8.21
C LEU A 171 -18.89 -2.84 8.94
N ASN A 172 -19.12 -1.96 9.92
CA ASN A 172 -18.01 -1.41 10.72
C ASN A 172 -17.23 -2.53 11.45
N SER A 173 -17.94 -3.52 11.98
CA SER A 173 -17.32 -4.70 12.61
C SER A 173 -16.50 -5.52 11.60
N ALA A 174 -16.98 -5.68 10.38
CA ALA A 174 -16.27 -6.37 9.30
C ALA A 174 -15.01 -5.60 8.88
N VAL A 175 -15.11 -4.25 8.81
CA VAL A 175 -13.97 -3.36 8.52
C VAL A 175 -12.91 -3.48 9.64
N ASP A 176 -13.34 -3.47 10.90
CA ASP A 176 -12.45 -3.60 12.06
C ASP A 176 -11.74 -4.96 12.06
N ASN A 177 -12.47 -6.03 11.77
CA ASN A 177 -11.89 -7.37 11.65
C ASN A 177 -10.85 -7.41 10.52
N SER A 178 -11.20 -6.92 9.33
CA SER A 178 -10.29 -6.90 8.17
C SER A 178 -9.04 -6.05 8.45
N TYR A 179 -9.20 -4.90 9.12
CA TYR A 179 -8.09 -4.04 9.56
C TYR A 179 -7.13 -4.83 10.47
N ASN A 180 -7.66 -5.57 11.46
CA ASN A 180 -6.86 -6.34 12.40
C ASN A 180 -6.12 -7.50 11.69
N VAL A 181 -6.79 -8.17 10.75
CA VAL A 181 -6.18 -9.24 9.94
C VAL A 181 -5.05 -8.66 9.07
N LEU A 182 -5.30 -7.56 8.37
CA LEU A 182 -4.30 -6.88 7.51
C LEU A 182 -3.10 -6.42 8.35
N ARG A 183 -3.35 -5.81 9.51
CA ARG A 183 -2.30 -5.39 10.43
C ARG A 183 -1.44 -6.59 10.85
N THR A 184 -2.06 -7.69 11.26
CA THR A 184 -1.36 -8.91 11.67
C THR A 184 -0.50 -9.48 10.53
N ARG A 185 -1.02 -9.46 9.30
CA ARG A 185 -0.29 -9.92 8.11
C ARG A 185 0.95 -9.05 7.84
N ILE A 186 0.77 -7.74 7.88
CA ILE A 186 1.84 -6.77 7.60
C ILE A 186 2.93 -6.86 8.67
N ASP A 187 2.53 -6.95 9.95
CA ASP A 187 3.47 -7.11 11.08
C ASP A 187 4.32 -8.38 10.91
N ARG A 188 3.71 -9.48 10.48
CA ARG A 188 4.40 -10.77 10.24
C ARG A 188 5.24 -10.79 8.97
N PHE A 189 4.86 -10.00 7.98
CA PHE A 189 5.63 -9.85 6.74
C PHE A 189 6.99 -9.19 7.01
N GLY A 190 7.11 -8.47 8.13
CA GLY A 190 8.37 -7.89 8.59
C GLY A 190 8.68 -6.52 8.01
N VAL A 191 7.66 -5.78 7.60
CA VAL A 191 7.81 -4.37 7.20
C VAL A 191 8.13 -3.54 8.45
N VAL A 192 9.17 -2.75 8.38
CA VAL A 192 9.55 -1.85 9.48
C VAL A 192 8.69 -0.59 9.43
N ALA A 193 8.00 -0.31 10.52
CA ALA A 193 7.19 0.89 10.71
C ALA A 193 6.10 1.09 9.63
N PRO A 194 5.24 0.09 9.39
CA PRO A 194 4.11 0.29 8.48
C PRO A 194 3.12 1.28 9.09
N ASN A 195 2.47 2.07 8.26
CA ASN A 195 1.40 2.96 8.68
C ASN A 195 0.08 2.45 8.10
N ILE A 196 -0.85 2.08 8.99
CA ILE A 196 -2.15 1.53 8.58
C ILE A 196 -3.24 2.42 9.19
N GLN A 197 -4.08 3.01 8.36
CA GLN A 197 -5.13 3.95 8.79
C GLN A 197 -6.47 3.59 8.15
N LYS A 198 -7.54 3.59 8.95
CA LYS A 198 -8.90 3.58 8.42
C LYS A 198 -9.23 5.00 7.97
N LEU A 199 -9.76 5.13 6.77
CA LEU A 199 -10.22 6.41 6.25
C LEU A 199 -11.68 6.64 6.67
N GLU A 200 -12.13 7.89 6.71
CA GLU A 200 -13.50 8.25 7.12
C GLU A 200 -14.56 7.66 6.18
N LYS A 201 -14.22 7.41 4.93
CA LYS A 201 -15.11 6.80 3.95
C LYS A 201 -15.22 5.29 4.22
N ASP A 202 -16.43 4.78 4.22
CA ASP A 202 -16.76 3.40 4.58
C ASP A 202 -15.93 2.36 3.81
N GLY A 203 -15.24 1.52 4.55
CA GLY A 203 -14.53 0.37 4.04
C GLY A 203 -13.17 0.66 3.39
N LEU A 204 -12.66 1.91 3.47
CA LEU A 204 -11.34 2.25 2.93
C LEU A 204 -10.25 2.15 4.02
N ILE A 205 -9.15 1.48 3.68
CA ILE A 205 -7.96 1.33 4.55
C ILE A 205 -6.73 1.78 3.75
N LEU A 206 -6.04 2.78 4.25
CA LEU A 206 -4.76 3.25 3.71
C LEU A 206 -3.62 2.50 4.38
N ILE A 207 -2.71 1.96 3.58
CA ILE A 207 -1.55 1.18 4.03
C ILE A 207 -0.29 1.73 3.37
N GLU A 208 0.63 2.24 4.17
CA GLU A 208 1.93 2.69 3.71
C GLU A 208 2.99 1.68 4.20
N LEU A 209 3.78 1.17 3.27
CA LEU A 209 4.77 0.12 3.50
C LEU A 209 6.16 0.61 3.06
N PRO A 210 6.89 1.32 3.95
CA PRO A 210 8.22 1.83 3.59
C PRO A 210 9.23 0.72 3.35
N GLY A 211 10.06 0.90 2.34
CA GLY A 211 11.21 0.03 2.05
C GLY A 211 10.86 -1.31 1.41
N ILE A 212 9.66 -1.48 0.90
CA ILE A 212 9.25 -2.67 0.15
C ILE A 212 9.95 -2.66 -1.22
N LYS A 213 10.52 -3.80 -1.59
CA LYS A 213 11.17 -4.02 -2.88
C LYS A 213 10.37 -4.94 -3.82
N GLU A 214 9.40 -5.69 -3.28
CA GLU A 214 8.61 -6.71 -4.00
C GLU A 214 7.11 -6.37 -3.97
N PRO A 215 6.64 -5.41 -4.78
CA PRO A 215 5.23 -4.97 -4.74
C PRO A 215 4.24 -6.10 -5.06
N GLU A 216 4.57 -6.99 -6.02
CA GLU A 216 3.72 -8.12 -6.43
C GLU A 216 3.42 -9.07 -5.26
N ARG A 217 4.43 -9.34 -4.45
CA ARG A 217 4.29 -10.20 -3.27
C ARG A 217 3.37 -9.55 -2.22
N VAL A 218 3.52 -8.24 -2.05
CA VAL A 218 2.66 -7.45 -1.15
C VAL A 218 1.21 -7.44 -1.65
N ARG A 219 0.97 -7.25 -2.96
CA ARG A 219 -0.38 -7.30 -3.54
C ARG A 219 -1.07 -8.62 -3.21
N LYS A 220 -0.39 -9.73 -3.43
CA LYS A 220 -0.94 -11.08 -3.12
C LYS A 220 -1.27 -11.22 -1.63
N LEU A 221 -0.39 -10.72 -0.75
CA LEU A 221 -0.58 -10.75 0.70
C LEU A 221 -1.80 -9.93 1.14
N LEU A 222 -1.96 -8.73 0.57
CA LEU A 222 -3.03 -7.81 0.97
C LEU A 222 -4.40 -8.22 0.42
N GLN A 223 -4.45 -8.69 -0.85
CA GLN A 223 -5.71 -9.07 -1.50
C GLN A 223 -6.19 -10.47 -1.11
N GLY A 224 -5.30 -11.35 -0.66
CA GLY A 224 -5.66 -12.71 -0.26
C GLY A 224 -6.67 -12.71 0.88
N SER A 225 -7.85 -13.30 0.66
CA SER A 225 -8.89 -13.35 1.70
C SER A 225 -8.56 -14.38 2.80
N ALA A 226 -7.60 -15.28 2.55
CA ALA A 226 -7.24 -16.43 3.39
C ALA A 226 -8.43 -17.39 3.58
N ASN A 227 -9.29 -17.48 2.59
CA ASN A 227 -10.40 -18.44 2.61
C ASN A 227 -9.86 -19.82 2.26
N LEU A 228 -9.35 -20.52 3.28
CA LEU A 228 -8.84 -21.89 3.14
C LEU A 228 -10.01 -22.87 3.21
N GLU A 229 -10.01 -23.84 2.33
CA GLU A 229 -11.06 -24.83 2.19
C GLU A 229 -10.44 -26.20 1.88
N PHE A 230 -11.01 -27.27 2.46
CA PHE A 230 -10.61 -28.65 2.21
C PHE A 230 -11.74 -29.35 1.48
N TRP A 231 -11.44 -29.82 0.25
CA TRP A 231 -12.44 -30.37 -0.66
C TRP A 231 -12.14 -31.84 -0.98
N GLU A 232 -13.18 -32.67 -1.00
CA GLU A 232 -13.13 -33.99 -1.64
C GLU A 232 -12.92 -33.80 -3.14
N THR A 233 -12.34 -34.79 -3.78
CA THR A 233 -12.06 -34.70 -5.23
C THR A 233 -12.75 -35.85 -6.00
N TYR A 234 -13.04 -35.58 -7.26
CA TYR A 234 -13.37 -36.59 -8.25
C TYR A 234 -12.08 -37.13 -8.89
N LYS A 235 -12.08 -38.41 -9.25
CA LYS A 235 -11.03 -39.00 -10.09
C LYS A 235 -11.33 -38.78 -11.56
N LEU A 236 -10.31 -38.61 -12.38
CA LEU A 236 -10.44 -38.45 -13.83
C LEU A 236 -11.30 -39.59 -14.43
N GLU A 237 -11.09 -40.83 -13.98
CA GLU A 237 -11.82 -42.03 -14.45
C GLU A 237 -13.34 -41.89 -14.32
N GLN A 238 -13.82 -41.15 -13.33
CA GLN A 238 -15.24 -40.92 -13.06
C GLN A 238 -15.82 -39.85 -13.97
N LEU A 239 -15.00 -38.94 -14.45
CA LEU A 239 -15.42 -37.75 -15.21
C LEU A 239 -15.09 -37.86 -16.74
N ALA A 240 -14.10 -38.69 -17.14
CA ALA A 240 -13.67 -38.78 -18.52
C ALA A 240 -14.81 -39.10 -19.51
N PRO A 241 -15.70 -40.10 -19.23
CA PRO A 241 -16.81 -40.33 -20.15
C PRO A 241 -17.80 -39.15 -20.27
N LYS A 242 -17.93 -38.35 -19.18
CA LYS A 242 -18.79 -37.16 -19.18
C LYS A 242 -18.13 -35.99 -19.90
N LEU A 243 -16.79 -35.81 -19.77
CA LEU A 243 -16.04 -34.81 -20.51
C LEU A 243 -16.05 -35.08 -22.00
N ASP A 244 -15.95 -36.37 -22.41
CA ASP A 244 -16.09 -36.78 -23.81
C ASP A 244 -17.50 -36.46 -24.33
N ALA A 245 -18.54 -36.72 -23.53
CA ALA A 245 -19.91 -36.40 -23.89
C ALA A 245 -20.13 -34.87 -24.03
N VAL A 246 -19.53 -34.05 -23.14
CA VAL A 246 -19.56 -32.59 -23.22
C VAL A 246 -18.83 -32.12 -24.50
N ASN A 247 -17.66 -32.67 -24.81
CA ASN A 247 -16.90 -32.34 -26.01
C ASN A 247 -17.72 -32.57 -27.27
N ASN A 248 -18.34 -33.78 -27.38
CA ASN A 248 -19.14 -34.16 -28.53
C ASN A 248 -20.43 -33.32 -28.66
N ALA A 249 -21.07 -32.98 -27.53
CA ALA A 249 -22.27 -32.15 -27.53
C ALA A 249 -21.96 -30.69 -27.94
N ILE A 250 -20.82 -30.14 -27.53
CA ILE A 250 -20.37 -28.80 -27.93
C ILE A 250 -20.01 -28.82 -29.43
N ALA A 251 -19.31 -29.86 -29.91
CA ALA A 251 -18.96 -30.00 -31.33
C ALA A 251 -20.23 -30.03 -32.20
N ALA A 252 -21.25 -30.82 -31.79
CA ALA A 252 -22.53 -30.91 -32.49
C ALA A 252 -23.28 -29.56 -32.48
N ALA A 253 -23.25 -28.82 -31.35
CA ALA A 253 -23.89 -27.52 -31.26
C ALA A 253 -23.21 -26.48 -32.16
N ASN A 254 -21.89 -26.51 -32.23
CA ASN A 254 -21.11 -25.61 -33.11
C ASN A 254 -21.38 -25.94 -34.60
N ALA A 255 -21.41 -27.21 -34.97
CA ALA A 255 -21.71 -27.64 -36.33
C ALA A 255 -23.13 -27.24 -36.76
N ALA A 256 -24.10 -27.20 -35.80
CA ALA A 256 -25.47 -26.77 -36.08
C ALA A 256 -25.60 -25.25 -36.27
N GLN A 257 -24.62 -24.48 -35.86
CA GLN A 257 -24.60 -23.00 -35.97
C GLN A 257 -23.83 -22.50 -37.21
N GLU A 258 -23.02 -23.34 -37.84
CA GLU A 258 -22.34 -22.97 -39.10
C GLU A 258 -23.34 -23.02 -40.26
N PRO A 259 -23.46 -21.95 -41.10
CA PRO A 259 -24.24 -22.04 -42.35
C PRO A 259 -23.61 -23.10 -43.25
N ALA A 260 -24.43 -23.92 -43.89
CA ALA A 260 -23.96 -24.95 -44.84
C ALA A 260 -23.17 -24.28 -45.97
N GLU A 261 -21.85 -24.41 -45.95
CA GLU A 261 -21.02 -24.04 -47.10
C GLU A 261 -21.33 -25.03 -48.22
N GLU A 262 -21.87 -24.55 -49.34
CA GLU A 262 -22.04 -25.35 -50.57
C GLU A 262 -20.66 -25.82 -51.01
N GLU A 263 -20.51 -27.15 -51.13
CA GLU A 263 -19.32 -27.77 -51.72
C GLU A 263 -19.15 -27.28 -53.15
N ALA A 264 -18.12 -26.49 -53.42
CA ALA A 264 -17.73 -26.13 -54.77
C ALA A 264 -17.18 -27.38 -55.50
N PRO A 265 -17.60 -27.66 -56.74
CA PRO A 265 -17.17 -28.85 -57.46
C PRO A 265 -15.69 -28.87 -57.76
N VAL A 266 -15.07 -29.97 -57.46
CA VAL A 266 -13.64 -30.24 -57.75
C VAL A 266 -13.41 -30.20 -59.25
N VAL A 267 -12.72 -29.20 -59.75
CA VAL A 267 -12.27 -29.12 -61.13
C VAL A 267 -11.00 -29.98 -61.33
N ALA A 268 -11.09 -30.98 -62.18
CA ALA A 268 -9.99 -31.90 -62.47
C ALA A 268 -8.83 -31.20 -63.17
N GLU A 269 -7.69 -31.59 -62.77
CA GLU A 269 -6.35 -31.15 -63.15
C GLU A 269 -6.04 -31.34 -64.64
N ALA A 270 -5.50 -30.32 -65.25
CA ALA A 270 -4.85 -30.42 -66.55
C ALA A 270 -3.35 -30.17 -66.34
N THR A 271 -2.53 -31.12 -66.72
CA THR A 271 -1.07 -31.09 -66.73
C THR A 271 -0.53 -30.06 -67.73
N PRO A 272 0.46 -29.25 -67.37
CA PRO A 272 1.24 -28.54 -68.38
C PRO A 272 2.67 -28.95 -68.39
N ASP A 273 3.20 -28.86 -69.55
CA ASP A 273 4.56 -29.22 -70.01
C ASP A 273 5.63 -28.21 -69.50
N THR A 274 6.83 -28.76 -69.45
CA THR A 274 8.11 -28.19 -69.11
C THR A 274 8.48 -26.84 -69.72
N ALA A 275 9.13 -25.96 -68.91
CA ALA A 275 10.32 -25.19 -69.31
C ALA A 275 11.03 -24.56 -68.10
N ALA A 276 12.30 -24.81 -68.07
CA ALA A 276 13.26 -24.40 -67.05
C ALA A 276 13.41 -22.89 -66.90
N VAL A 277 13.77 -22.43 -65.70
CA VAL A 277 15.01 -21.63 -65.46
C VAL A 277 15.24 -21.54 -63.94
N ALA A 278 16.47 -21.73 -63.56
CA ALA A 278 16.98 -21.68 -62.21
C ALA A 278 17.03 -20.26 -61.69
N ALA A 279 16.46 -20.04 -60.49
CA ALA A 279 16.96 -19.05 -59.51
C ALA A 279 16.19 -19.18 -58.20
N ASP A 280 16.93 -19.21 -57.12
CA ASP A 280 16.57 -18.95 -55.76
C ASP A 280 15.98 -20.11 -54.95
N SER A 281 16.90 -20.88 -54.37
CA SER A 281 16.61 -21.98 -53.45
C SER A 281 16.02 -21.55 -52.11
N THR A 282 16.09 -20.27 -51.75
CA THR A 282 15.54 -19.69 -50.52
C THR A 282 14.03 -19.41 -50.57
N ALA A 283 13.55 -18.89 -51.70
CA ALA A 283 12.14 -18.61 -51.90
C ALA A 283 11.28 -19.89 -51.95
N SER A 284 11.85 -20.97 -52.53
CA SER A 284 11.20 -22.25 -52.63
C SER A 284 11.09 -22.98 -51.29
N SER A 285 12.06 -22.83 -50.40
CA SER A 285 12.05 -23.42 -49.06
C SER A 285 11.07 -22.65 -48.13
N LEU A 286 11.01 -21.33 -48.29
CA LEU A 286 10.06 -20.46 -47.52
C LEU A 286 8.62 -20.77 -47.96
N LYS A 287 8.36 -20.92 -49.28
CA LYS A 287 7.04 -21.26 -49.83
C LYS A 287 6.57 -22.63 -49.36
N LYS A 288 7.46 -23.62 -49.30
CA LYS A 288 7.19 -24.96 -48.76
C LYS A 288 6.88 -24.91 -47.26
N LYS A 289 7.63 -24.12 -46.46
CA LYS A 289 7.37 -23.92 -45.03
C LYS A 289 6.03 -23.28 -44.83
N LEU A 290 5.70 -22.20 -45.55
CA LEU A 290 4.41 -21.52 -45.49
C LEU A 290 3.23 -22.43 -45.87
N GLN A 291 3.41 -23.26 -46.92
CA GLN A 291 2.38 -24.25 -47.31
C GLN A 291 2.21 -25.33 -46.24
N GLN A 292 3.31 -25.77 -45.64
CA GLN A 292 3.27 -26.78 -44.57
C GLN A 292 2.60 -26.18 -43.29
N GLU A 293 2.96 -24.95 -42.91
CA GLU A 293 2.34 -24.23 -41.79
C GLU A 293 0.85 -23.99 -42.04
N ALA A 294 0.45 -23.63 -43.27
CA ALA A 294 -0.95 -23.45 -43.64
C ALA A 294 -1.75 -24.78 -43.54
N SER A 295 -1.17 -25.87 -44.03
CA SER A 295 -1.83 -27.19 -43.98
C SER A 295 -1.89 -27.73 -42.53
N GLU A 296 -0.92 -27.44 -41.71
CA GLU A 296 -0.92 -27.76 -40.28
C GLU A 296 -1.96 -26.91 -39.53
N ALA A 297 -2.09 -25.63 -39.88
CA ALA A 297 -3.12 -24.73 -39.33
C ALA A 297 -4.52 -25.19 -39.67
N GLU A 298 -4.79 -25.57 -40.95
CA GLU A 298 -6.09 -26.11 -41.40
C GLU A 298 -6.43 -27.44 -40.69
N THR A 299 -5.42 -28.29 -40.51
CA THR A 299 -5.59 -29.56 -39.77
C THR A 299 -5.93 -29.29 -38.31
N MET A 300 -5.23 -28.36 -37.68
CA MET A 300 -5.47 -27.94 -36.28
C MET A 300 -6.86 -27.33 -36.11
N GLU A 301 -7.29 -26.50 -37.05
CA GLU A 301 -8.64 -25.92 -37.05
C GLU A 301 -9.74 -26.98 -37.18
N ARG A 302 -9.52 -27.96 -38.05
CA ARG A 302 -10.43 -29.09 -38.18
C ARG A 302 -10.51 -29.95 -36.91
N ILE A 303 -9.37 -30.19 -36.26
CA ILE A 303 -9.29 -30.87 -34.94
C ILE A 303 -10.06 -30.08 -33.89
N ARG A 304 -9.89 -28.76 -33.86
CA ARG A 304 -10.59 -27.85 -32.93
C ARG A 304 -12.10 -27.87 -33.16
N LYS A 305 -12.56 -27.94 -34.42
CA LYS A 305 -13.99 -28.04 -34.72
C LYS A 305 -14.57 -29.38 -34.28
N GLN A 306 -13.83 -30.45 -34.46
CA GLN A 306 -14.27 -31.83 -34.09
C GLN A 306 -14.17 -32.06 -32.59
N ASN A 307 -13.18 -31.47 -31.93
CA ASN A 307 -12.91 -31.67 -30.50
C ASN A 307 -12.67 -30.32 -29.81
N PRO A 308 -13.71 -29.46 -29.69
CA PRO A 308 -13.51 -28.10 -29.19
C PRO A 308 -12.93 -28.03 -27.79
N LEU A 309 -13.35 -28.91 -26.88
CA LEU A 309 -12.83 -28.94 -25.50
C LEU A 309 -11.48 -29.67 -25.40
N LEU A 310 -11.41 -30.88 -26.03
CA LEU A 310 -10.25 -31.76 -25.87
C LEU A 310 -9.02 -31.30 -26.68
N SER A 311 -9.18 -30.44 -27.68
CA SER A 311 -8.07 -29.82 -28.39
C SER A 311 -7.33 -28.80 -27.54
N LEU A 312 -8.02 -28.18 -26.54
CA LEU A 312 -7.42 -27.19 -25.62
C LEU A 312 -7.02 -27.81 -24.29
N MET A 313 -7.60 -28.94 -23.91
CA MET A 313 -7.43 -29.59 -22.62
C MET A 313 -6.93 -31.03 -22.77
N ASN A 314 -5.66 -31.24 -22.39
CA ASN A 314 -5.06 -32.57 -22.48
C ASN A 314 -5.16 -33.28 -21.09
N TYR A 315 -5.84 -34.45 -21.11
CA TYR A 315 -5.97 -35.27 -19.88
C TYR A 315 -5.38 -36.68 -19.98
N THR A 316 -4.75 -37.03 -21.09
CA THR A 316 -4.27 -38.38 -21.35
C THR A 316 -3.06 -38.81 -20.50
N GLN A 317 -2.42 -37.91 -19.78
CA GLN A 317 -1.24 -38.19 -18.98
C GLN A 317 -1.51 -38.35 -17.49
N SER A 318 -2.77 -38.43 -17.09
CA SER A 318 -3.09 -38.57 -15.65
C SER A 318 -2.88 -39.99 -15.16
N TYR A 319 -2.03 -40.17 -14.17
CA TYR A 319 -1.88 -41.46 -13.48
C TYR A 319 -3.16 -41.78 -12.71
N GLY A 320 -3.57 -43.04 -12.72
CA GLY A 320 -4.81 -43.50 -12.11
C GLY A 320 -5.00 -42.98 -10.68
N GLY A 321 -6.18 -42.43 -10.39
CA GLY A 321 -6.53 -41.89 -9.10
C GLY A 321 -6.31 -40.39 -8.94
N SER A 322 -5.71 -39.72 -9.91
CA SER A 322 -5.46 -38.28 -9.85
C SER A 322 -6.78 -37.46 -10.02
N PRO A 323 -6.94 -36.35 -9.28
CA PRO A 323 -8.09 -35.43 -9.46
C PRO A 323 -7.88 -34.42 -10.61
N VAL A 324 -6.75 -34.48 -11.32
CA VAL A 324 -6.45 -33.63 -12.48
C VAL A 324 -7.27 -34.10 -13.66
N ILE A 325 -8.20 -33.25 -14.12
CA ILE A 325 -9.07 -33.57 -15.27
C ILE A 325 -8.54 -33.01 -16.59
N GLY A 326 -7.56 -32.09 -16.52
CA GLY A 326 -6.94 -31.52 -17.70
C GLY A 326 -5.77 -30.64 -17.41
N ILE A 327 -4.89 -30.52 -18.40
CA ILE A 327 -3.76 -29.60 -18.41
C ILE A 327 -3.99 -28.66 -19.58
N VAL A 328 -3.99 -27.34 -19.31
CA VAL A 328 -4.39 -26.30 -20.26
C VAL A 328 -3.37 -25.17 -20.26
N ASN A 329 -3.14 -24.59 -21.44
CA ASN A 329 -2.31 -23.40 -21.57
C ASN A 329 -3.03 -22.19 -20.93
N LYS A 330 -2.28 -21.32 -20.27
CA LYS A 330 -2.78 -20.10 -19.62
C LYS A 330 -3.73 -19.30 -20.51
N ASN A 331 -3.39 -19.15 -21.79
CA ASN A 331 -4.17 -18.36 -22.75
C ASN A 331 -5.52 -18.99 -23.07
N ASP A 332 -5.65 -20.30 -22.93
CA ASP A 332 -6.86 -21.08 -23.29
C ASP A 332 -7.78 -21.34 -22.08
N THR A 333 -7.35 -20.98 -20.86
CA THR A 333 -8.13 -21.22 -19.63
C THR A 333 -9.50 -20.56 -19.67
N ALA A 334 -9.60 -19.33 -20.22
CA ALA A 334 -10.87 -18.60 -20.36
C ALA A 334 -11.84 -19.34 -21.28
N ALA A 335 -11.36 -19.85 -22.41
CA ALA A 335 -12.15 -20.61 -23.37
C ALA A 335 -12.66 -21.93 -22.76
N VAL A 336 -11.77 -22.67 -22.08
CA VAL A 336 -12.13 -23.91 -21.38
C VAL A 336 -13.17 -23.63 -20.28
N ASN A 337 -13.00 -22.57 -19.49
CA ASN A 337 -13.99 -22.17 -18.47
C ASN A 337 -15.36 -21.87 -19.10
N ALA A 338 -15.39 -21.12 -20.20
CA ALA A 338 -16.66 -20.80 -20.91
C ALA A 338 -17.38 -22.05 -21.39
N MET A 339 -16.64 -23.01 -22.01
CA MET A 339 -17.19 -24.27 -22.47
C MET A 339 -17.76 -25.12 -21.31
N LEU A 340 -17.01 -25.24 -20.21
CA LEU A 340 -17.40 -26.03 -19.03
C LEU A 340 -18.53 -25.36 -18.22
N ALA A 341 -18.68 -24.03 -18.32
CA ALA A 341 -19.78 -23.29 -17.71
C ALA A 341 -21.06 -23.24 -18.60
N SER A 342 -20.99 -23.72 -19.83
CA SER A 342 -22.10 -23.71 -20.76
C SER A 342 -23.28 -24.54 -20.24
N LYS A 343 -24.50 -24.23 -20.71
CA LYS A 343 -25.70 -25.01 -20.35
C LYS A 343 -25.55 -26.49 -20.72
N ILE A 344 -24.97 -26.76 -21.89
CA ILE A 344 -24.71 -28.13 -22.38
C ILE A 344 -23.84 -28.91 -21.38
N ALA A 345 -22.78 -28.29 -20.90
CA ALA A 345 -21.87 -28.94 -19.94
C ALA A 345 -22.56 -29.17 -18.58
N ARG A 346 -23.36 -28.19 -18.09
CA ARG A 346 -24.08 -28.30 -16.82
C ARG A 346 -25.10 -29.42 -16.80
N ASP A 347 -25.72 -29.70 -17.93
CA ASP A 347 -26.73 -30.76 -18.04
C ASP A 347 -26.10 -32.17 -18.03
N ILE A 348 -24.82 -32.30 -18.39
CA ILE A 348 -24.09 -33.58 -18.51
C ILE A 348 -23.23 -33.86 -17.26
N LEU A 349 -22.57 -32.79 -16.71
CA LEU A 349 -21.66 -32.93 -15.57
C LEU A 349 -22.43 -33.10 -14.27
N PRO A 350 -21.80 -33.69 -13.23
CA PRO A 350 -22.43 -33.77 -11.90
C PRO A 350 -22.77 -32.40 -11.34
N SER A 351 -23.92 -32.27 -10.70
CA SER A 351 -24.39 -31.00 -10.12
C SER A 351 -23.54 -30.54 -8.91
N ASP A 352 -22.80 -31.47 -8.31
CA ASP A 352 -21.89 -31.19 -7.18
C ASP A 352 -20.43 -31.02 -7.62
N LEU A 353 -20.18 -30.95 -8.94
CA LEU A 353 -18.82 -30.74 -9.47
C LEU A 353 -18.46 -29.25 -9.43
N ILE A 354 -17.29 -28.97 -8.84
CA ILE A 354 -16.68 -27.64 -8.83
C ILE A 354 -15.30 -27.76 -9.45
N LEU A 355 -14.96 -26.86 -10.37
CA LEU A 355 -13.68 -26.86 -11.06
C LEU A 355 -12.82 -25.71 -10.60
N ARG A 356 -11.54 -26.00 -10.29
CA ARG A 356 -10.57 -25.00 -9.86
C ARG A 356 -9.20 -25.25 -10.47
N TRP A 357 -8.50 -24.16 -10.78
CA TRP A 357 -7.13 -24.19 -11.33
C TRP A 357 -6.11 -24.28 -10.21
N THR A 358 -4.96 -24.90 -10.49
CA THR A 358 -3.81 -24.89 -9.59
C THR A 358 -3.18 -23.49 -9.57
N VAL A 359 -2.62 -23.07 -8.43
CA VAL A 359 -1.94 -21.79 -8.26
C VAL A 359 -0.61 -21.78 -9.02
N LYS A 360 0.04 -22.94 -9.10
CA LYS A 360 1.32 -23.12 -9.80
C LYS A 360 1.14 -23.83 -11.13
N ALA A 361 1.87 -23.36 -12.14
CA ALA A 361 2.03 -24.06 -13.41
C ALA A 361 2.91 -25.30 -13.23
N ILE A 362 2.76 -26.27 -14.09
CA ILE A 362 3.56 -27.49 -14.10
C ILE A 362 4.96 -27.23 -14.68
N ASP A 363 5.02 -26.31 -15.67
CA ASP A 363 6.21 -26.03 -16.45
C ASP A 363 7.01 -24.83 -15.90
N GLU A 364 8.32 -24.82 -16.13
CA GLU A 364 9.23 -23.73 -15.72
C GLU A 364 8.88 -22.40 -16.39
N LYS A 365 8.23 -22.44 -17.57
CA LYS A 365 7.81 -21.23 -18.29
C LYS A 365 6.50 -20.64 -17.78
N GLN A 366 5.85 -21.30 -16.81
CA GLN A 366 4.59 -20.89 -16.19
C GLN A 366 3.44 -20.72 -17.19
N THR A 367 3.38 -21.63 -18.19
CA THR A 367 2.37 -21.59 -19.25
C THR A 367 1.28 -22.63 -19.09
N MET A 368 1.52 -23.77 -18.39
CA MET A 368 0.61 -24.91 -18.31
C MET A 368 0.03 -25.11 -16.90
N TYR A 369 -1.28 -25.01 -16.75
CA TYR A 369 -2.01 -25.13 -15.47
C TYR A 369 -2.87 -26.38 -15.44
N GLN A 370 -3.05 -26.95 -14.24
CA GLN A 370 -3.91 -28.14 -14.04
C GLN A 370 -5.31 -27.70 -13.60
N LEU A 371 -6.32 -28.33 -14.16
CA LEU A 371 -7.72 -28.18 -13.76
C LEU A 371 -8.09 -29.36 -12.85
N ILE A 372 -8.52 -29.04 -11.64
CA ILE A 372 -8.82 -30.00 -10.58
C ILE A 372 -10.34 -30.12 -10.39
N ALA A 373 -10.84 -31.34 -10.30
CA ALA A 373 -12.26 -31.64 -10.09
C ALA A 373 -12.54 -31.83 -8.60
N LEU A 374 -13.25 -30.88 -8.02
CA LEU A 374 -13.67 -30.86 -6.62
C LEU A 374 -15.10 -31.37 -6.49
N LYS A 375 -15.40 -32.03 -5.36
CA LYS A 375 -16.74 -32.53 -5.04
C LYS A 375 -17.35 -31.67 -3.93
N ALA A 376 -18.46 -31.03 -4.24
CA ALA A 376 -19.13 -30.15 -3.28
C ALA A 376 -19.86 -30.94 -2.19
N GLY A 377 -19.70 -30.46 -0.98
CA GLY A 377 -20.47 -30.95 0.17
C GLY A 377 -21.90 -30.42 0.14
N LYS A 378 -22.62 -30.64 1.22
CA LYS A 378 -24.03 -30.19 1.37
C LYS A 378 -24.13 -28.68 1.21
N GLY A 379 -25.01 -28.25 0.34
CA GLY A 379 -25.22 -26.82 0.07
C GLY A 379 -24.13 -26.15 -0.79
N GLY A 380 -23.35 -26.95 -1.54
CA GLY A 380 -22.31 -26.42 -2.45
C GLY A 380 -21.05 -25.89 -1.73
N LYS A 381 -20.88 -26.16 -0.44
CA LYS A 381 -19.78 -25.67 0.38
C LYS A 381 -18.71 -26.74 0.59
N ALA A 382 -17.51 -26.30 0.94
CA ALA A 382 -16.43 -27.19 1.33
C ALA A 382 -16.81 -28.00 2.58
N PRO A 383 -16.46 -29.29 2.66
CA PRO A 383 -16.67 -30.09 3.87
C PRO A 383 -16.00 -29.51 5.13
N LEU A 384 -14.88 -28.81 4.96
CA LEU A 384 -14.15 -28.21 6.08
C LEU A 384 -13.55 -26.86 5.63
N GLY A 385 -13.77 -25.81 6.39
CA GLY A 385 -13.18 -24.48 6.16
C GLY A 385 -11.92 -24.25 7.00
N GLY A 386 -11.19 -23.18 6.70
CA GLY A 386 -9.97 -22.79 7.41
C GLY A 386 -10.19 -22.10 8.75
N ASP A 387 -11.42 -21.78 9.08
CA ASP A 387 -11.80 -21.17 10.37
C ASP A 387 -11.48 -22.06 11.59
N VAL A 388 -11.26 -23.35 11.35
CA VAL A 388 -10.87 -24.32 12.38
C VAL A 388 -9.36 -24.32 12.69
N ILE A 389 -8.54 -23.62 11.89
CA ILE A 389 -7.08 -23.57 12.08
C ILE A 389 -6.75 -22.63 13.24
N THR A 390 -6.00 -23.12 14.21
CA THR A 390 -5.56 -22.38 15.39
C THR A 390 -4.11 -21.89 15.27
N ASP A 391 -3.27 -22.63 14.54
CA ASP A 391 -1.88 -22.26 14.31
C ASP A 391 -1.40 -22.77 12.96
N ALA A 392 -0.47 -22.03 12.35
CA ALA A 392 0.21 -22.43 11.13
C ALA A 392 1.65 -21.90 11.17
N ARG A 393 2.59 -22.73 10.69
CA ARG A 393 4.02 -22.34 10.64
C ARG A 393 4.70 -22.99 9.45
N ASP A 394 5.67 -22.29 8.93
CA ASP A 394 6.58 -22.83 7.91
C ASP A 394 7.48 -23.89 8.58
N ASP A 395 7.72 -24.98 7.86
CA ASP A 395 8.50 -26.11 8.33
C ASP A 395 9.29 -26.70 7.15
N PHE A 396 10.23 -27.58 7.43
CA PHE A 396 11.05 -28.20 6.40
C PHE A 396 11.02 -29.73 6.55
N ASP A 397 10.46 -30.37 5.54
CA ASP A 397 10.44 -31.82 5.42
C ASP A 397 11.60 -32.27 4.52
N LYS A 398 12.30 -33.32 4.91
CA LYS A 398 13.48 -33.82 4.18
C LYS A 398 13.17 -34.38 2.78
N ILE A 399 11.93 -34.79 2.54
CA ILE A 399 11.49 -35.39 1.27
C ILE A 399 10.70 -34.36 0.44
N GLN A 400 9.80 -33.60 1.09
CA GLN A 400 8.87 -32.67 0.44
C GLN A 400 9.44 -31.25 0.29
N GLY A 401 10.55 -30.94 0.98
CA GLY A 401 11.10 -29.57 1.03
C GLY A 401 10.36 -28.68 2.00
N SER A 402 10.14 -27.42 1.64
CA SER A 402 9.39 -26.47 2.47
C SER A 402 7.91 -26.81 2.48
N VAL A 403 7.33 -26.91 3.67
CA VAL A 403 5.94 -27.27 3.91
C VAL A 403 5.30 -26.29 4.91
N VAL A 404 3.98 -26.27 5.00
CA VAL A 404 3.27 -25.51 6.04
C VAL A 404 2.60 -26.51 6.98
N SER A 405 3.09 -26.55 8.22
CA SER A 405 2.50 -27.33 9.30
C SER A 405 1.34 -26.53 9.90
N MET A 406 0.18 -27.16 10.07
CA MET A 406 -1.02 -26.53 10.63
C MET A 406 -1.62 -27.37 11.74
N THR A 407 -2.31 -26.69 12.69
CA THR A 407 -3.02 -27.31 13.81
C THR A 407 -4.45 -26.78 13.83
N MET A 408 -5.40 -27.69 14.03
CA MET A 408 -6.83 -27.38 14.08
C MET A 408 -7.35 -27.40 15.52
N ASN A 409 -8.47 -26.73 15.76
CA ASN A 409 -9.20 -26.82 17.03
C ASN A 409 -9.86 -28.20 17.17
N ALA A 410 -10.41 -28.52 18.36
CA ALA A 410 -10.98 -29.82 18.65
C ALA A 410 -12.16 -30.22 17.75
N GLU A 411 -12.95 -29.26 17.30
CA GLU A 411 -14.08 -29.50 16.40
C GLU A 411 -13.56 -29.81 14.97
N GLY A 412 -12.64 -28.99 14.47
CA GLY A 412 -12.00 -29.19 13.15
C GLY A 412 -11.26 -30.52 13.09
N ALA A 413 -10.55 -30.90 14.18
CA ALA A 413 -9.83 -32.15 14.24
C ALA A 413 -10.75 -33.38 14.06
N LYS A 414 -11.96 -33.37 14.64
CA LYS A 414 -12.97 -34.42 14.46
C LYS A 414 -13.49 -34.52 13.03
N VAL A 415 -13.77 -33.37 12.43
CA VAL A 415 -14.24 -33.31 11.03
C VAL A 415 -13.12 -33.74 10.09
N TRP A 416 -11.88 -33.29 10.34
CA TRP A 416 -10.69 -33.65 9.55
C TRP A 416 -10.40 -35.17 9.62
N GLU A 417 -10.47 -35.76 10.83
CA GLU A 417 -10.30 -37.20 11.01
C GLU A 417 -11.34 -37.98 10.19
N LYS A 418 -12.60 -37.57 10.24
CA LYS A 418 -13.67 -38.20 9.45
C LYS A 418 -13.41 -38.02 7.93
N LEU A 419 -13.12 -36.80 7.52
CA LEU A 419 -12.88 -36.46 6.09
C LEU A 419 -11.70 -37.29 5.53
N THR A 420 -10.60 -37.39 6.28
CA THR A 420 -9.43 -38.16 5.86
C THR A 420 -9.72 -39.68 5.90
N ARG A 421 -10.49 -40.17 6.88
CA ARG A 421 -10.90 -41.58 6.96
C ARG A 421 -11.78 -42.01 5.76
N ASP A 422 -12.72 -41.14 5.39
CA ASP A 422 -13.66 -41.39 4.28
C ASP A 422 -12.97 -41.29 2.90
N ASN A 423 -11.78 -40.69 2.82
CA ASN A 423 -11.03 -40.46 1.60
C ASN A 423 -9.67 -41.18 1.55
N ILE A 424 -9.47 -42.26 2.30
CA ILE A 424 -8.23 -43.05 2.20
C ILE A 424 -8.07 -43.59 0.77
N GLY A 425 -6.91 -43.33 0.14
CA GLY A 425 -6.63 -43.69 -1.26
C GLY A 425 -7.13 -42.70 -2.30
N ASN A 426 -7.77 -41.58 -1.85
CA ASN A 426 -8.21 -40.47 -2.70
C ASN A 426 -7.43 -39.23 -2.32
N ALA A 427 -7.45 -38.22 -3.18
CA ALA A 427 -6.86 -36.91 -2.89
C ALA A 427 -7.87 -36.01 -2.17
N ILE A 428 -7.37 -35.18 -1.25
CA ILE A 428 -8.10 -34.03 -0.68
C ILE A 428 -7.44 -32.78 -1.20
N ALA A 429 -8.21 -31.94 -1.91
CA ALA A 429 -7.69 -30.68 -2.43
C ALA A 429 -7.70 -29.59 -1.33
N ILE A 430 -6.59 -28.89 -1.22
CA ILE A 430 -6.40 -27.75 -0.32
C ILE A 430 -6.53 -26.50 -1.22
N VAL A 431 -7.63 -25.78 -1.06
CA VAL A 431 -8.01 -24.61 -1.89
C VAL A 431 -7.89 -23.37 -1.02
N LEU A 432 -7.21 -22.36 -1.53
CA LEU A 432 -7.11 -21.05 -0.89
C LEU A 432 -7.53 -20.00 -1.91
N ASP A 433 -8.53 -19.20 -1.56
CA ASP A 433 -9.05 -18.12 -2.42
C ASP A 433 -9.40 -18.60 -3.83
N ASN A 434 -10.12 -19.73 -3.90
CA ASN A 434 -10.62 -20.36 -5.15
C ASN A 434 -9.53 -20.97 -6.06
N GLN A 435 -8.28 -21.09 -5.58
CA GLN A 435 -7.19 -21.73 -6.31
C GLN A 435 -6.66 -22.95 -5.54
N VAL A 436 -6.32 -24.02 -6.25
CA VAL A 436 -5.80 -25.24 -5.62
C VAL A 436 -4.29 -25.09 -5.38
N TYR A 437 -3.90 -25.09 -4.10
CA TYR A 437 -2.51 -25.05 -3.68
C TYR A 437 -1.87 -26.44 -3.67
N SER A 438 -2.64 -27.45 -3.28
CA SER A 438 -2.13 -28.81 -3.12
C SER A 438 -3.30 -29.79 -3.13
N PHE A 439 -3.04 -31.03 -3.57
CA PHE A 439 -4.06 -32.10 -3.57
C PHE A 439 -3.40 -33.44 -3.16
N PRO A 440 -2.89 -33.54 -1.92
CA PRO A 440 -2.22 -34.77 -1.46
C PRO A 440 -3.17 -35.95 -1.37
N ASN A 441 -2.67 -37.14 -1.68
CA ASN A 441 -3.38 -38.40 -1.44
C ASN A 441 -3.40 -38.74 0.05
N VAL A 442 -4.54 -39.17 0.54
CA VAL A 442 -4.73 -39.55 1.94
C VAL A 442 -4.26 -41.00 2.13
N ASN A 443 -3.19 -41.20 2.89
CA ASN A 443 -2.63 -42.50 3.17
C ASN A 443 -3.30 -43.18 4.37
N SER A 444 -3.74 -42.39 5.34
CA SER A 444 -4.41 -42.88 6.56
C SER A 444 -5.25 -41.78 7.20
N ALA A 445 -6.20 -42.17 8.05
CA ALA A 445 -6.99 -41.18 8.80
C ALA A 445 -6.05 -40.35 9.72
N ILE A 446 -6.21 -39.03 9.70
CA ILE A 446 -5.37 -38.10 10.48
C ILE A 446 -6.17 -37.66 11.70
N SER A 447 -5.84 -38.25 12.84
CA SER A 447 -6.43 -37.87 14.14
C SER A 447 -5.59 -36.76 14.79
N GLY A 448 -6.20 -36.01 15.72
CA GLY A 448 -5.52 -34.98 16.51
C GLY A 448 -5.39 -33.62 15.84
N GLY A 449 -5.82 -33.44 14.56
CA GLY A 449 -5.93 -32.15 13.90
C GLY A 449 -4.61 -31.47 13.52
N SER A 450 -3.48 -32.19 13.55
CA SER A 450 -2.20 -31.68 13.04
C SER A 450 -1.96 -32.21 11.63
N SER A 451 -1.61 -31.38 10.70
CA SER A 451 -1.44 -31.73 9.28
C SER A 451 -0.43 -30.83 8.60
N GLN A 452 0.05 -31.27 7.41
CA GLN A 452 1.01 -30.49 6.62
C GLN A 452 0.45 -30.23 5.22
N ILE A 453 0.62 -29.00 4.76
CA ILE A 453 0.33 -28.61 3.38
C ILE A 453 1.65 -28.72 2.61
N THR A 454 1.66 -29.59 1.61
CA THR A 454 2.80 -29.80 0.72
C THR A 454 2.45 -29.27 -0.67
N GLY A 455 3.39 -28.73 -1.42
CA GLY A 455 3.09 -28.16 -2.74
C GLY A 455 4.31 -27.63 -3.50
N GLY A 456 5.50 -28.13 -3.17
CA GLY A 456 6.72 -27.67 -3.78
C GLY A 456 6.99 -26.17 -3.55
N PHE A 457 6.73 -25.70 -2.32
CA PHE A 457 6.91 -24.29 -1.95
C PHE A 457 8.37 -23.92 -1.83
N SER A 458 8.73 -22.70 -2.22
CA SER A 458 9.96 -22.06 -1.75
C SER A 458 9.83 -21.77 -0.24
N PRO A 459 10.93 -21.60 0.49
CA PRO A 459 10.87 -21.23 1.91
C PRO A 459 10.05 -19.95 2.17
N GLU A 460 10.17 -19.00 1.28
CA GLU A 460 9.44 -17.71 1.37
C GLU A 460 7.94 -17.91 1.14
N GLU A 461 7.56 -18.71 0.15
CA GLU A 461 6.15 -19.03 -0.12
C GLU A 461 5.51 -19.77 1.06
N ALA A 462 6.22 -20.75 1.66
CA ALA A 462 5.73 -21.47 2.81
C ALA A 462 5.52 -20.54 4.00
N LYS A 463 6.46 -19.62 4.24
CA LYS A 463 6.38 -18.61 5.29
C LYS A 463 5.19 -17.65 5.07
N ASP A 464 5.01 -17.16 3.86
CA ASP A 464 3.91 -16.26 3.51
C ASP A 464 2.57 -16.95 3.69
N LEU A 465 2.45 -18.19 3.21
CA LEU A 465 1.23 -18.99 3.35
C LEU A 465 0.93 -19.25 4.84
N ALA A 466 1.93 -19.63 5.64
CA ALA A 466 1.78 -19.83 7.08
C ALA A 466 1.30 -18.55 7.78
N ASN A 467 1.87 -17.39 7.43
CA ASN A 467 1.49 -16.09 7.98
C ASN A 467 0.04 -15.71 7.60
N VAL A 468 -0.36 -15.94 6.37
CA VAL A 468 -1.73 -15.70 5.89
C VAL A 468 -2.72 -16.58 6.66
N LEU A 469 -2.44 -17.88 6.79
CA LEU A 469 -3.31 -18.82 7.51
C LEU A 469 -3.43 -18.46 8.99
N LYS A 470 -2.31 -18.13 9.63
CA LYS A 470 -2.26 -17.77 11.05
C LYS A 470 -2.93 -16.42 11.35
N SER A 471 -2.95 -15.48 10.39
CA SER A 471 -3.63 -14.21 10.57
C SER A 471 -5.16 -14.32 10.45
N GLY A 472 -5.64 -15.40 9.87
CA GLY A 472 -7.06 -15.70 9.76
C GLY A 472 -7.73 -15.14 8.50
N LYS A 473 -8.99 -15.55 8.33
CA LYS A 473 -9.83 -15.20 7.18
C LYS A 473 -10.34 -13.76 7.32
N MET A 474 -10.32 -13.02 6.23
CA MET A 474 -10.97 -11.69 6.16
C MET A 474 -12.49 -11.85 6.06
N ALA A 475 -13.20 -10.90 6.67
CA ALA A 475 -14.67 -10.89 6.71
C ALA A 475 -15.27 -10.70 5.30
N ALA A 476 -14.55 -10.02 4.41
CA ALA A 476 -14.97 -9.77 3.03
C ALA A 476 -13.76 -9.65 2.11
N ALA A 477 -13.97 -9.79 0.83
CA ALA A 477 -12.95 -9.56 -0.18
C ALA A 477 -12.45 -8.11 -0.12
N VAL A 478 -11.17 -7.94 -0.37
CA VAL A 478 -10.49 -6.63 -0.37
C VAL A 478 -9.91 -6.40 -1.77
N THR A 479 -10.18 -5.21 -2.31
CA THR A 479 -9.64 -4.79 -3.61
C THR A 479 -8.70 -3.61 -3.43
N ILE A 480 -7.66 -3.55 -4.24
CA ILE A 480 -6.77 -2.38 -4.31
C ILE A 480 -7.47 -1.34 -5.19
N VAL A 481 -7.80 -0.20 -4.61
CA VAL A 481 -8.43 0.94 -5.31
C VAL A 481 -7.36 1.88 -5.86
N GLN A 482 -6.30 2.07 -5.09
CA GLN A 482 -5.20 2.94 -5.47
C GLN A 482 -3.89 2.33 -5.00
N GLU A 483 -2.87 2.43 -5.82
CA GLU A 483 -1.54 1.95 -5.52
C GLU A 483 -0.51 2.94 -6.05
N ASP A 484 0.38 3.36 -5.18
CA ASP A 484 1.51 4.22 -5.51
C ASP A 484 2.80 3.56 -5.05
N ILE A 485 3.73 3.36 -5.97
CA ILE A 485 5.05 2.82 -5.69
C ILE A 485 6.06 3.96 -5.82
N ILE A 486 6.82 4.21 -4.76
CA ILE A 486 7.85 5.25 -4.72
C ILE A 486 9.22 4.59 -4.74
N GLY A 487 10.00 4.92 -5.75
CA GLY A 487 11.35 4.37 -5.92
C GLY A 487 12.31 4.85 -4.81
N PRO A 488 13.30 4.03 -4.40
CA PRO A 488 14.21 4.37 -3.32
C PRO A 488 15.17 5.53 -3.66
N SER A 489 15.44 5.80 -4.91
CA SER A 489 16.29 6.92 -5.36
C SER A 489 15.68 8.29 -5.00
N LEU A 490 14.37 8.43 -5.17
CA LEU A 490 13.65 9.66 -4.81
C LEU A 490 13.79 9.95 -3.30
N GLY A 491 13.67 8.91 -2.49
CA GLY A 491 13.84 9.03 -1.04
C GLY A 491 15.26 9.45 -0.65
N GLN A 492 16.28 8.89 -1.30
CA GLN A 492 17.69 9.25 -1.02
C GLN A 492 17.98 10.71 -1.36
N GLU A 493 17.50 11.20 -2.49
CA GLU A 493 17.67 12.61 -2.90
C GLU A 493 16.95 13.55 -1.90
N ALA A 494 15.75 13.18 -1.48
CA ALA A 494 14.97 13.93 -0.49
C ALA A 494 15.68 13.96 0.86
N ILE A 495 16.26 12.83 1.31
CA ILE A 495 17.05 12.77 2.58
C ILE A 495 18.26 13.69 2.46
N GLN A 496 19.02 13.61 1.38
CA GLN A 496 20.24 14.41 1.21
C GLN A 496 19.92 15.91 1.23
N SER A 497 18.91 16.32 0.44
CA SER A 497 18.46 17.73 0.40
C SER A 497 17.91 18.19 1.74
N GLY A 498 17.16 17.32 2.41
CA GLY A 498 16.62 17.58 3.75
C GLY A 498 17.71 17.75 4.81
N VAL A 499 18.72 16.89 4.82
CA VAL A 499 19.85 16.98 5.76
C VAL A 499 20.68 18.26 5.50
N ILE A 500 20.95 18.60 4.25
CA ILE A 500 21.69 19.82 3.88
C ILE A 500 20.90 21.05 4.39
N SER A 501 19.61 21.11 4.10
CA SER A 501 18.73 22.22 4.53
C SER A 501 18.70 22.34 6.05
N PHE A 502 18.62 21.22 6.73
CA PHE A 502 18.57 21.12 8.18
C PHE A 502 19.87 21.64 8.82
N VAL A 503 21.04 21.19 8.32
CA VAL A 503 22.36 21.63 8.81
C VAL A 503 22.55 23.14 8.54
N ALA A 504 22.15 23.61 7.35
CA ALA A 504 22.22 25.02 6.97
C ALA A 504 21.36 25.88 7.92
N ALA A 505 20.15 25.42 8.24
CA ALA A 505 19.25 26.13 9.17
C ALA A 505 19.86 26.24 10.57
N ILE A 506 20.43 25.18 11.11
CA ILE A 506 21.09 25.19 12.44
C ILE A 506 22.24 26.21 12.44
N ILE A 507 23.13 26.13 11.45
CA ILE A 507 24.30 27.04 11.36
C ILE A 507 23.82 28.49 11.30
N LEU A 508 22.81 28.78 10.45
CA LEU A 508 22.30 30.14 10.30
C LEU A 508 21.68 30.67 11.58
N LEU A 509 20.90 29.85 12.29
CA LEU A 509 20.31 30.19 13.59
C LEU A 509 21.40 30.43 14.66
N MET A 510 22.43 29.59 14.70
CA MET A 510 23.54 29.75 15.63
C MET A 510 24.29 31.09 15.38
N ILE A 511 24.59 31.40 14.12
CA ILE A 511 25.22 32.66 13.69
C ILE A 511 24.35 33.84 14.13
N TYR A 512 23.06 33.79 13.86
CA TYR A 512 22.08 34.81 14.23
C TYR A 512 22.10 35.07 15.73
N MET A 513 22.02 34.02 16.57
CA MET A 513 21.97 34.12 18.04
C MET A 513 23.29 34.72 18.60
N ILE A 514 24.43 34.28 18.07
CA ILE A 514 25.73 34.80 18.47
C ILE A 514 25.88 36.29 18.07
N MET A 515 25.47 36.61 16.85
CA MET A 515 25.53 37.97 16.31
C MET A 515 24.65 38.96 17.10
N MET A 516 23.47 38.52 17.52
CA MET A 516 22.48 39.38 18.21
C MET A 516 22.74 39.50 19.72
N TYR A 517 23.06 38.38 20.38
CA TYR A 517 23.08 38.31 21.87
C TYR A 517 24.49 38.13 22.44
N GLY A 518 25.48 37.96 21.58
CA GLY A 518 26.87 37.74 21.99
C GLY A 518 27.23 36.27 22.15
N ALA A 519 28.52 35.98 22.25
CA ALA A 519 29.02 34.59 22.16
C ALA A 519 28.44 33.70 23.25
N THR A 520 28.48 34.11 24.54
CA THR A 520 28.06 33.23 25.62
C THR A 520 26.53 32.98 25.65
N PRO A 521 25.64 34.01 25.62
CA PRO A 521 24.20 33.75 25.57
C PRO A 521 23.83 33.05 24.25
N GLY A 522 24.44 33.43 23.13
CA GLY A 522 24.18 32.79 21.80
C GLY A 522 24.53 31.32 21.80
N LEU A 523 25.69 30.94 22.34
CA LEU A 523 26.10 29.53 22.44
C LEU A 523 25.18 28.73 23.39
N ILE A 524 24.71 29.33 24.50
CA ILE A 524 23.78 28.65 25.43
C ILE A 524 22.45 28.39 24.72
N ALA A 525 21.93 29.37 23.96
CA ALA A 525 20.69 29.20 23.18
C ALA A 525 20.87 28.15 22.09
N SER A 526 22.00 28.19 21.38
CA SER A 526 22.34 27.19 20.34
C SER A 526 22.42 25.78 20.92
N PHE A 527 23.06 25.62 22.08
CA PHE A 527 23.08 24.35 22.81
C PHE A 527 21.65 23.88 23.15
N GLY A 528 20.77 24.81 23.55
CA GLY A 528 19.37 24.54 23.80
C GLY A 528 18.67 23.97 22.58
N VAL A 529 18.95 24.51 21.37
CA VAL A 529 18.39 24.02 20.10
C VAL A 529 18.91 22.61 19.80
N ILE A 530 20.21 22.35 20.02
CA ILE A 530 20.78 21.00 19.82
C ILE A 530 20.15 20.00 20.80
N CYS A 531 19.96 20.40 22.08
CA CYS A 531 19.25 19.57 23.06
C CYS A 531 17.79 19.32 22.65
N ASN A 532 17.11 20.33 22.11
CA ASN A 532 15.74 20.20 21.59
C ASN A 532 15.67 19.13 20.50
N LEU A 533 16.55 19.22 19.51
CA LEU A 533 16.66 18.23 18.45
C LEU A 533 16.90 16.81 18.99
N PHE A 534 17.87 16.67 19.89
CA PHE A 534 18.22 15.39 20.52
C PHE A 534 17.01 14.78 21.23
N PHE A 535 16.29 15.58 22.03
CA PHE A 535 15.10 15.11 22.75
C PHE A 535 13.95 14.80 21.80
N THR A 536 13.76 15.61 20.76
CA THR A 536 12.73 15.37 19.72
C THR A 536 12.97 14.02 19.05
N MET A 537 14.18 13.78 18.56
CA MET A 537 14.53 12.50 17.91
C MET A 537 14.41 11.32 18.88
N GLY A 538 14.85 11.47 20.12
CA GLY A 538 14.75 10.42 21.15
C GLY A 538 13.32 10.07 21.51
N ILE A 539 12.45 11.07 21.65
CA ILE A 539 11.01 10.84 21.92
C ILE A 539 10.33 10.21 20.73
N LEU A 540 10.60 10.67 19.50
CA LEU A 540 10.03 10.06 18.29
C LEU A 540 10.44 8.58 18.20
N ALA A 541 11.71 8.25 18.49
CA ALA A 541 12.18 6.88 18.53
C ALA A 541 11.44 6.07 19.62
N SER A 542 11.24 6.64 20.81
CA SER A 542 10.56 5.94 21.91
C SER A 542 9.08 5.68 21.64
N LEU A 543 8.43 6.54 20.83
CA LEU A 543 7.04 6.40 20.40
C LEU A 543 6.90 5.53 19.14
N GLN A 544 8.02 5.05 18.60
CA GLN A 544 8.07 4.33 17.29
C GLN A 544 7.39 5.13 16.17
N ALA A 545 7.49 6.47 16.24
CA ALA A 545 6.89 7.36 15.25
C ALA A 545 7.70 7.34 13.95
N VAL A 546 6.98 7.35 12.83
CA VAL A 546 7.61 7.33 11.50
C VAL A 546 8.02 8.75 11.11
N LEU A 547 9.30 8.93 10.78
CA LEU A 547 9.84 10.21 10.29
C LEU A 547 9.60 10.31 8.78
N THR A 548 8.68 11.19 8.39
CA THR A 548 8.34 11.50 6.99
C THR A 548 9.12 12.74 6.53
N LEU A 549 9.15 13.01 5.22
CA LEU A 549 9.74 14.24 4.66
C LEU A 549 9.06 15.49 5.25
N SER A 550 7.74 15.47 5.35
CA SER A 550 6.96 16.53 6.01
C SER A 550 7.28 16.63 7.51
N GLY A 551 7.58 15.49 8.16
CA GLY A 551 8.06 15.46 9.57
C GLY A 551 9.41 16.16 9.72
N VAL A 552 10.35 15.94 8.79
CA VAL A 552 11.64 16.66 8.75
C VAL A 552 11.38 18.18 8.63
N ALA A 553 10.47 18.59 7.73
CA ALA A 553 10.08 20.01 7.61
C ALA A 553 9.49 20.56 8.92
N GLY A 554 8.69 19.75 9.64
CA GLY A 554 8.17 20.08 10.98
C GLY A 554 9.27 20.31 12.00
N ILE A 555 10.32 19.48 12.00
CA ILE A 555 11.49 19.66 12.89
C ILE A 555 12.24 20.97 12.55
N VAL A 556 12.49 21.24 11.27
CA VAL A 556 13.18 22.47 10.82
C VAL A 556 12.39 23.71 11.24
N LEU A 557 11.08 23.69 11.03
CA LEU A 557 10.18 24.79 11.45
C LEU A 557 10.24 24.99 12.96
N SER A 558 10.16 23.91 13.73
CA SER A 558 10.18 23.96 15.20
C SER A 558 11.51 24.47 15.76
N MET A 559 12.64 24.26 15.07
CA MET A 559 13.93 24.82 15.49
C MET A 559 13.91 26.35 15.44
N GLY A 560 13.28 26.94 14.43
CA GLY A 560 13.06 28.38 14.37
C GLY A 560 12.25 28.89 15.57
N MET A 561 11.15 28.19 15.88
CA MET A 561 10.30 28.51 17.03
C MET A 561 11.01 28.26 18.38
N ALA A 562 11.92 27.31 18.45
CA ALA A 562 12.71 27.00 19.66
C ALA A 562 13.65 28.15 20.04
N VAL A 563 14.19 28.87 19.04
CA VAL A 563 15.03 30.05 19.25
C VAL A 563 14.19 31.19 19.80
N ASP A 564 12.92 31.35 19.37
CA ASP A 564 12.03 32.46 19.74
C ASP A 564 11.85 32.55 21.27
N ALA A 565 11.66 31.41 21.93
CA ALA A 565 11.57 31.37 23.42
C ALA A 565 12.82 31.97 24.09
N ASN A 566 14.02 31.65 23.56
CA ASN A 566 15.27 32.20 24.07
C ASN A 566 15.38 33.69 23.74
N VAL A 567 14.93 34.13 22.57
CA VAL A 567 14.88 35.55 22.17
C VAL A 567 14.03 36.35 23.15
N LEU A 568 12.81 35.86 23.47
CA LEU A 568 11.91 36.53 24.43
C LEU A 568 12.57 36.68 25.82
N ILE A 569 13.20 35.60 26.30
CA ILE A 569 13.89 35.60 27.58
C ILE A 569 15.06 36.61 27.57
N PHE A 570 15.88 36.63 26.52
CA PHE A 570 17.04 37.50 26.40
C PHE A 570 16.64 38.97 26.25
N GLU A 571 15.63 39.28 25.45
CA GLU A 571 15.13 40.65 25.31
C GLU A 571 14.58 41.18 26.63
N ARG A 572 13.82 40.34 27.35
CA ARG A 572 13.31 40.71 28.67
C ARG A 572 14.46 40.90 29.66
N THR A 573 15.49 40.03 29.63
CA THR A 573 16.69 40.19 30.46
C THR A 573 17.41 41.50 30.15
N LYS A 574 17.51 41.90 28.88
CA LYS A 574 18.11 43.19 28.44
C LYS A 574 17.33 44.38 29.02
N GLU A 575 16.00 44.30 29.01
CA GLU A 575 15.13 45.34 29.59
C GLU A 575 15.41 45.50 31.09
N GLU A 576 15.46 44.38 31.82
CA GLU A 576 15.72 44.44 33.29
C GLU A 576 17.15 44.95 33.61
N LEU A 577 18.13 44.63 32.77
CA LEU A 577 19.49 45.15 32.87
C LEU A 577 19.53 46.68 32.64
N ARG A 578 18.75 47.18 31.68
CA ARG A 578 18.63 48.63 31.38
C ARG A 578 17.99 49.38 32.55
N LEU A 579 17.16 48.71 33.35
CA LEU A 579 16.55 49.28 34.57
C LEU A 579 17.56 49.31 35.76
N GLY A 580 18.78 48.83 35.53
CA GLY A 580 19.85 48.86 36.52
C GLY A 580 19.89 47.71 37.53
N LYS A 581 19.14 46.63 37.25
CA LYS A 581 19.16 45.43 38.10
C LYS A 581 20.45 44.66 37.95
N SER A 582 20.84 43.92 39.01
CA SER A 582 21.97 43.02 38.93
C SER A 582 21.77 41.93 37.88
N LEU A 583 22.82 41.45 37.26
CA LEU A 583 22.79 40.42 36.23
C LEU A 583 22.01 39.18 36.66
N LYS A 584 22.22 38.72 37.91
CA LYS A 584 21.54 37.53 38.45
C LYS A 584 20.04 37.75 38.61
N SER A 585 19.63 38.94 39.07
CA SER A 585 18.20 39.30 39.18
C SER A 585 17.57 39.47 37.80
N SER A 586 18.26 40.16 36.86
CA SER A 586 17.75 40.39 35.50
C SER A 586 17.48 39.10 34.74
N ILE A 587 18.40 38.11 34.89
CA ILE A 587 18.18 36.77 34.26
C ILE A 587 16.97 36.08 34.93
N ALA A 588 16.88 36.10 36.26
CA ALA A 588 15.77 35.46 36.97
C ALA A 588 14.42 36.10 36.60
N ASP A 589 14.36 37.44 36.50
CA ASP A 589 13.16 38.19 36.11
C ASP A 589 12.82 37.99 34.61
N GLY A 590 13.85 37.90 33.74
CA GLY A 590 13.70 37.59 32.32
C GLY A 590 12.96 36.28 32.13
N TYR A 591 13.41 35.20 32.76
CA TYR A 591 12.73 33.90 32.70
C TYR A 591 11.32 33.95 33.31
N LYS A 592 11.13 34.71 34.40
CA LYS A 592 9.81 34.79 35.06
C LYS A 592 8.79 35.54 34.21
N HIS A 593 9.16 36.70 33.68
CA HIS A 593 8.24 37.55 32.90
C HIS A 593 7.99 37.05 31.49
N ALA A 594 8.94 36.35 30.84
CA ALA A 594 8.79 35.76 29.53
C ALA A 594 7.92 34.47 29.56
N PHE A 595 7.82 33.81 30.72
CA PHE A 595 7.18 32.48 30.85
C PHE A 595 5.75 32.45 30.27
N SER A 596 4.91 33.42 30.66
CA SER A 596 3.50 33.46 30.21
C SER A 596 3.41 33.57 28.68
N ALA A 597 4.18 34.51 28.10
CA ALA A 597 4.17 34.70 26.64
C ALA A 597 4.65 33.44 25.88
N ILE A 598 5.69 32.76 26.37
CA ILE A 598 6.24 31.55 25.77
C ILE A 598 5.21 30.40 25.90
N PHE A 599 4.56 30.26 27.08
CA PHE A 599 3.56 29.21 27.30
C PHE A 599 2.36 29.42 26.38
N ASP A 600 1.80 30.64 26.32
CA ASP A 600 0.62 30.96 25.52
C ASP A 600 0.89 30.74 24.01
N SER A 601 2.05 31.17 23.50
CA SER A 601 2.47 30.97 22.11
C SER A 601 2.60 29.49 21.77
N ASN A 602 3.26 28.70 22.61
CA ASN A 602 3.43 27.26 22.37
C ASN A 602 2.10 26.51 22.47
N LEU A 603 1.23 26.90 23.41
CA LEU A 603 -0.10 26.29 23.59
C LEU A 603 -0.97 26.45 22.33
N THR A 604 -0.99 27.65 21.71
CA THR A 604 -1.75 27.88 20.48
C THR A 604 -1.22 27.01 19.33
N THR A 605 0.08 26.85 19.21
CA THR A 605 0.69 26.01 18.17
C THR A 605 0.43 24.53 18.44
N ILE A 606 0.44 24.07 19.70
CA ILE A 606 0.09 22.69 20.07
C ILE A 606 -1.37 22.39 19.72
N ILE A 607 -2.30 23.33 19.96
CA ILE A 607 -3.73 23.17 19.59
C ILE A 607 -3.84 22.98 18.07
N THR A 608 -3.15 23.81 17.28
CA THR A 608 -3.11 23.67 15.81
C THR A 608 -2.52 22.30 15.40
N GLY A 609 -1.42 21.92 15.99
CA GLY A 609 -0.80 20.61 15.77
C GLY A 609 -1.73 19.46 16.11
N PHE A 610 -2.49 19.57 17.19
CA PHE A 610 -3.45 18.54 17.61
C PHE A 610 -4.60 18.40 16.59
N ILE A 611 -5.12 19.51 16.06
CA ILE A 611 -6.13 19.49 15.01
C ILE A 611 -5.58 18.77 13.76
N LEU A 612 -4.35 19.10 13.36
CA LEU A 612 -3.68 18.44 12.22
C LEU A 612 -3.42 16.95 12.48
N LEU A 613 -3.18 16.56 13.73
CA LEU A 613 -2.95 15.16 14.12
C LEU A 613 -4.23 14.34 14.02
N VAL A 614 -5.36 14.93 14.44
CA VAL A 614 -6.67 14.23 14.46
C VAL A 614 -7.25 14.11 13.05
N TYR A 615 -7.26 15.22 12.30
CA TYR A 615 -7.92 15.29 10.99
C TYR A 615 -6.96 15.08 9.81
N GLY A 616 -5.65 15.12 10.04
CA GLY A 616 -4.66 14.92 9.00
C GLY A 616 -4.46 13.45 8.63
N THR A 617 -4.12 13.21 7.38
CA THR A 617 -3.76 11.87 6.87
C THR A 617 -2.33 11.89 6.33
N GLY A 618 -1.69 10.73 6.27
CA GLY A 618 -0.38 10.55 5.65
C GLY A 618 0.66 11.59 6.10
N PRO A 619 1.22 12.37 5.16
CA PRO A 619 2.27 13.35 5.45
C PRO A 619 1.88 14.43 6.47
N ILE A 620 0.59 14.86 6.49
CA ILE A 620 0.10 15.89 7.43
C ILE A 620 0.20 15.38 8.88
N LYS A 621 -0.14 14.10 9.11
CA LYS A 621 -0.07 13.47 10.43
C LYS A 621 1.37 13.35 10.91
N GLY A 622 2.31 12.98 10.02
CA GLY A 622 3.75 12.95 10.31
C GLY A 622 4.29 14.32 10.73
N PHE A 623 3.94 15.37 9.96
CA PHE A 623 4.27 16.78 10.27
C PHE A 623 3.73 17.17 11.65
N ALA A 624 2.44 16.90 11.92
CA ALA A 624 1.78 17.27 13.18
C ALA A 624 2.44 16.60 14.40
N THR A 625 2.77 15.31 14.28
CA THR A 625 3.42 14.53 15.33
C THR A 625 4.77 15.14 15.70
N THR A 626 5.61 15.37 14.68
CA THR A 626 6.95 15.96 14.89
C THR A 626 6.86 17.38 15.46
N LEU A 627 5.90 18.18 14.98
CA LEU A 627 5.68 19.56 15.44
C LEU A 627 5.32 19.59 16.94
N ILE A 628 4.33 18.77 17.36
CA ILE A 628 3.88 18.72 18.78
C ILE A 628 5.05 18.30 19.68
N VAL A 629 5.75 17.22 19.33
CA VAL A 629 6.87 16.70 20.12
C VAL A 629 7.97 17.77 20.22
N SER A 630 8.33 18.40 19.09
CA SER A 630 9.37 19.42 19.04
C SER A 630 9.03 20.66 19.87
N ILE A 631 7.77 21.09 19.87
CA ILE A 631 7.33 22.26 20.66
C ILE A 631 7.43 21.94 22.17
N LEU A 632 6.99 20.75 22.58
CA LEU A 632 7.07 20.32 23.98
C LEU A 632 8.53 20.25 24.46
N THR A 633 9.41 19.67 23.62
CA THR A 633 10.85 19.59 23.95
C THR A 633 11.52 20.96 23.91
N SER A 634 11.12 21.84 22.99
CA SER A 634 11.59 23.23 22.87
C SER A 634 11.24 24.02 24.14
N PHE A 635 10.01 23.94 24.58
CA PHE A 635 9.54 24.58 25.81
C PHE A 635 10.41 24.11 27.02
N PHE A 636 10.64 22.79 27.08
CA PHE A 636 11.45 22.19 28.14
C PHE A 636 12.91 22.71 28.10
N THR A 637 13.54 22.68 26.94
CA THR A 637 14.93 23.07 26.76
C THR A 637 15.13 24.56 26.99
N ALA A 638 14.26 25.40 26.43
CA ALA A 638 14.40 26.87 26.55
C ALA A 638 14.17 27.39 27.99
N ILE A 639 13.23 26.83 28.72
CA ILE A 639 12.90 27.32 30.08
C ILE A 639 13.75 26.66 31.15
N PHE A 640 14.01 25.35 31.01
CA PHE A 640 14.65 24.62 32.10
C PHE A 640 16.15 24.36 31.83
N ILE A 641 16.53 23.84 30.65
CA ILE A 641 17.94 23.49 30.38
C ILE A 641 18.81 24.74 30.29
N THR A 642 18.39 25.75 29.51
CA THR A 642 19.18 26.99 29.34
C THR A 642 19.30 27.74 30.68
N ARG A 643 18.23 27.76 31.49
CA ARG A 643 18.23 28.36 32.82
C ARG A 643 19.22 27.66 33.75
N LEU A 644 19.25 26.33 33.79
CA LEU A 644 20.20 25.55 34.59
C LEU A 644 21.64 25.89 34.23
N ILE A 645 21.94 26.10 32.96
CA ILE A 645 23.27 26.46 32.45
C ILE A 645 23.67 27.88 32.96
N PHE A 646 22.75 28.85 32.78
CA PHE A 646 22.99 30.22 33.28
C PHE A 646 23.21 30.24 34.79
N GLU A 647 22.37 29.56 35.58
CA GLU A 647 22.50 29.50 37.05
C GLU A 647 23.80 28.81 37.48
N ALA A 648 24.16 27.71 36.77
CA ALA A 648 25.40 26.99 37.08
C ALA A 648 26.64 27.87 36.80
N GLY A 649 26.65 28.62 35.72
CA GLY A 649 27.73 29.53 35.35
C GLY A 649 27.86 30.72 36.30
N LEU A 650 26.72 31.32 36.69
CA LEU A 650 26.66 32.43 37.64
C LEU A 650 27.14 31.98 39.01
N ASN A 651 26.71 30.83 39.52
CA ASN A 651 27.12 30.32 40.85
C ASN A 651 28.58 29.93 40.89
N ARG A 652 29.22 29.62 39.72
CA ARG A 652 30.67 29.36 39.61
C ARG A 652 31.49 30.61 39.34
N GLY A 653 30.84 31.79 39.24
CA GLY A 653 31.51 33.05 38.96
C GLY A 653 32.02 33.24 37.53
N LYS A 654 31.75 32.29 36.63
CA LYS A 654 32.21 32.32 35.21
C LYS A 654 31.49 33.38 34.36
N PHE A 655 30.29 33.80 34.77
CA PHE A 655 29.40 34.66 33.98
C PHE A 655 29.22 36.07 34.61
N ASN A 656 30.16 36.56 35.46
CA ASN A 656 30.02 37.84 36.14
C ASN A 656 29.96 39.04 35.17
N ASN A 657 30.64 38.97 34.03
CA ASN A 657 30.67 40.05 33.03
C ASN A 657 29.84 39.71 31.75
N LEU A 658 28.77 38.90 31.91
CA LEU A 658 27.93 38.50 30.78
C LEU A 658 27.13 39.68 30.24
N THR A 659 27.18 39.90 28.94
CA THR A 659 26.35 40.89 28.22
C THR A 659 25.41 40.15 27.26
N PHE A 660 24.22 40.70 27.11
CA PHE A 660 23.21 40.18 26.14
C PHE A 660 23.13 41.06 24.88
N THR A 661 24.20 41.82 24.59
CA THR A 661 24.27 42.73 23.47
C THR A 661 25.66 42.62 22.81
N THR A 662 25.67 42.81 21.48
CA THR A 662 26.88 42.97 20.69
C THR A 662 26.98 44.42 20.19
N ARG A 663 28.09 44.78 19.51
CA ARG A 663 28.22 46.08 18.84
C ARG A 663 27.08 46.34 17.83
N ILE A 664 26.62 45.28 17.14
CA ILE A 664 25.55 45.34 16.13
C ILE A 664 24.20 45.56 16.81
N SER A 665 23.88 44.79 17.84
CA SER A 665 22.55 44.75 18.47
C SER A 665 22.35 45.83 19.55
N LYS A 666 23.44 46.48 20.03
CA LYS A 666 23.35 47.44 21.15
C LYS A 666 22.41 48.60 20.90
N ASN A 667 22.44 49.16 19.68
CA ASN A 667 21.65 50.32 19.29
C ASN A 667 20.51 49.99 18.31
N LEU A 668 20.32 48.73 18.00
CA LEU A 668 19.28 48.31 17.07
C LEU A 668 17.89 48.54 17.69
N LEU A 669 17.07 49.31 17.03
CA LEU A 669 15.67 49.58 17.41
C LEU A 669 15.47 50.27 18.78
N THR A 670 16.57 50.81 19.40
CA THR A 670 16.46 51.45 20.71
C THR A 670 15.77 52.81 20.70
N ASN A 671 15.87 53.57 19.60
CA ASN A 671 15.36 54.94 19.45
C ASN A 671 14.22 55.04 18.41
N THR A 672 13.47 53.93 18.21
CA THR A 672 12.34 53.98 17.28
C THR A 672 11.23 54.87 17.83
N ARG A 673 10.84 55.88 17.02
CA ARG A 673 9.75 56.83 17.32
C ARG A 673 8.66 56.78 16.21
N ILE A 674 8.32 55.60 15.76
CA ILE A 674 7.31 55.42 14.73
C ILE A 674 5.92 55.60 15.34
N ASN A 675 5.19 56.58 14.83
CA ASN A 675 3.79 56.84 15.26
C ASN A 675 2.83 55.92 14.53
N PHE A 676 2.75 54.63 14.97
CA PHE A 676 1.91 53.57 14.38
C PHE A 676 0.43 53.97 14.41
N LEU A 677 -0.07 54.57 15.50
CA LEU A 677 -1.47 54.99 15.62
C LEU A 677 -1.78 56.18 14.68
N GLY A 678 -0.85 57.07 14.49
CA GLY A 678 -1.02 58.18 13.52
C GLY A 678 -1.09 57.65 12.09
N MET A 679 -0.34 56.62 11.75
CA MET A 679 -0.28 56.04 10.44
C MET A 679 -1.40 55.04 10.13
N ARG A 680 -2.37 54.85 11.07
CA ARG A 680 -3.44 53.83 10.87
C ARG A 680 -4.25 54.00 9.58
N LYS A 681 -4.54 55.23 9.18
CA LYS A 681 -5.29 55.49 7.94
C LYS A 681 -4.50 55.01 6.72
N VAL A 682 -3.20 55.25 6.65
CA VAL A 682 -2.31 54.78 5.58
C VAL A 682 -2.29 53.24 5.60
N GLY A 683 -2.14 52.62 6.78
CA GLY A 683 -2.16 51.18 6.95
C GLY A 683 -3.43 50.54 6.42
N PHE A 684 -4.61 51.10 6.79
CA PHE A 684 -5.90 50.60 6.33
C PHE A 684 -6.04 50.80 4.80
N THR A 685 -5.64 51.94 4.26
CA THR A 685 -5.72 52.19 2.81
C THR A 685 -4.89 51.18 2.03
N VAL A 686 -3.63 50.91 2.47
CA VAL A 686 -2.75 49.91 1.85
C VAL A 686 -3.36 48.52 1.95
N ALA A 687 -3.86 48.12 3.14
CA ALA A 687 -4.47 46.83 3.35
C ALA A 687 -5.69 46.60 2.46
N ILE A 688 -6.58 47.61 2.37
CA ILE A 688 -7.78 47.55 1.52
C ILE A 688 -7.36 47.44 0.06
N ALA A 689 -6.38 48.23 -0.40
CA ALA A 689 -5.89 48.16 -1.77
C ALA A 689 -5.35 46.76 -2.11
N ILE A 690 -4.58 46.16 -1.21
CA ILE A 690 -4.07 44.78 -1.37
C ILE A 690 -5.23 43.79 -1.43
N ILE A 691 -6.23 43.89 -0.56
CA ILE A 691 -7.40 43.00 -0.51
C ILE A 691 -8.18 43.13 -1.85
N VAL A 692 -8.40 44.36 -2.35
CA VAL A 692 -9.10 44.56 -3.60
C VAL A 692 -8.35 43.95 -4.79
N VAL A 693 -7.02 44.06 -4.81
CA VAL A 693 -6.18 43.45 -5.85
C VAL A 693 -6.25 41.93 -5.76
N MET A 694 -6.18 41.36 -4.53
CA MET A 694 -6.27 39.92 -4.31
C MET A 694 -7.63 39.36 -4.75
N VAL A 695 -8.72 39.98 -4.31
CA VAL A 695 -10.09 39.56 -4.69
C VAL A 695 -10.32 39.75 -6.18
N GLY A 696 -9.85 40.83 -6.74
CA GLY A 696 -9.91 41.09 -8.19
C GLY A 696 -9.15 40.03 -8.98
N SER A 697 -7.94 39.69 -8.57
CA SER A 697 -7.14 38.65 -9.20
C SER A 697 -7.81 37.28 -9.10
N LEU A 698 -8.36 36.94 -7.91
CA LEU A 698 -9.07 35.69 -7.69
C LEU A 698 -10.33 35.58 -8.56
N ALA A 699 -11.07 36.68 -8.71
CA ALA A 699 -12.30 36.69 -9.53
C ALA A 699 -11.99 36.59 -11.05
N ILE A 700 -10.86 37.17 -11.49
CA ILE A 700 -10.48 37.21 -12.94
C ILE A 700 -9.72 35.95 -13.34
N ARG A 701 -8.74 35.51 -12.53
CA ARG A 701 -7.83 34.40 -12.85
C ARG A 701 -8.19 33.08 -12.19
N GLY A 702 -8.99 33.09 -11.13
CA GLY A 702 -9.30 31.91 -10.32
C GLY A 702 -8.07 31.39 -9.58
N LEU A 703 -8.17 30.17 -9.12
CA LEU A 703 -7.06 29.43 -8.49
C LEU A 703 -6.49 28.42 -9.48
N ASN A 704 -5.20 28.37 -9.62
CA ASN A 704 -4.52 27.33 -10.39
C ASN A 704 -4.43 26.06 -9.49
N GLN A 705 -5.35 25.14 -9.72
CA GLN A 705 -5.45 23.91 -8.93
C GLN A 705 -4.45 22.87 -9.44
N GLY A 706 -3.77 22.22 -8.51
CA GLY A 706 -2.91 21.07 -8.80
C GLY A 706 -3.74 19.85 -9.21
N ILE A 707 -3.07 18.83 -9.73
CA ILE A 707 -3.65 17.57 -10.22
C ILE A 707 -4.47 16.89 -9.13
N ASP A 708 -4.05 17.00 -7.87
CA ASP A 708 -4.74 16.41 -6.71
C ASP A 708 -6.16 16.97 -6.51
N PHE A 709 -6.43 18.18 -6.98
CA PHE A 709 -7.74 18.83 -6.88
C PHE A 709 -8.52 18.83 -8.20
N SER A 710 -7.83 18.97 -9.32
CA SER A 710 -8.46 19.02 -10.65
C SER A 710 -8.67 17.63 -11.27
N GLY A 711 -8.02 16.61 -10.71
CA GLY A 711 -7.92 15.29 -11.32
C GLY A 711 -6.87 15.28 -12.44
N GLY A 712 -6.54 14.13 -12.96
CA GLY A 712 -5.56 13.99 -14.04
C GLY A 712 -5.54 12.60 -14.65
N ARG A 713 -4.94 12.52 -15.84
CA ARG A 713 -4.66 11.24 -16.52
C ARG A 713 -3.24 10.81 -16.20
N ASN A 714 -3.05 9.52 -15.97
CA ASN A 714 -1.76 8.93 -15.59
C ASN A 714 -1.22 8.05 -16.72
N TYR A 715 0.03 8.28 -17.07
CA TYR A 715 0.77 7.53 -18.09
C TYR A 715 2.03 6.98 -17.45
N VAL A 716 2.32 5.69 -17.66
CA VAL A 716 3.56 5.06 -17.20
C VAL A 716 4.46 4.88 -18.41
N VAL A 717 5.65 5.47 -18.33
CA VAL A 717 6.66 5.40 -19.40
C VAL A 717 7.91 4.73 -18.85
N ARG A 718 8.39 3.72 -19.58
CA ARG A 718 9.64 3.03 -19.28
C ARG A 718 10.70 3.42 -20.28
N PHE A 719 11.89 3.75 -19.78
CA PHE A 719 13.06 4.14 -20.57
C PHE A 719 14.11 3.03 -20.55
N ASP A 720 14.96 3.00 -21.54
CA ASP A 720 16.10 2.08 -21.61
C ASP A 720 17.22 2.41 -20.61
N LYS A 721 17.18 3.61 -20.03
CA LYS A 721 18.21 4.15 -19.14
C LYS A 721 17.55 4.85 -17.94
N PRO A 722 18.22 4.90 -16.79
CA PRO A 722 17.75 5.71 -15.67
C PRO A 722 17.57 7.17 -16.07
N VAL A 723 16.44 7.76 -15.68
CA VAL A 723 16.05 9.14 -16.03
C VAL A 723 15.74 9.94 -14.76
N LYS A 724 15.90 11.26 -14.85
CA LYS A 724 15.56 12.16 -13.74
C LYS A 724 14.18 12.78 -13.99
N PRO A 725 13.22 12.62 -13.08
CA PRO A 725 11.87 13.19 -13.23
C PRO A 725 11.86 14.69 -13.51
N VAL A 726 12.78 15.45 -12.92
CA VAL A 726 12.87 16.91 -13.09
C VAL A 726 13.17 17.27 -14.54
N GLU A 727 14.11 16.58 -15.16
CA GLU A 727 14.50 16.81 -16.57
C GLU A 727 13.31 16.53 -17.51
N ILE A 728 12.61 15.41 -17.29
CA ILE A 728 11.41 15.04 -18.07
C ILE A 728 10.30 16.08 -17.86
N SER A 729 10.08 16.49 -16.60
CA SER A 729 9.05 17.48 -16.27
C SER A 729 9.30 18.82 -16.99
N GLU A 730 10.56 19.29 -17.04
CA GLU A 730 10.93 20.55 -17.74
C GLU A 730 10.70 20.44 -19.24
N MET A 731 11.04 19.32 -19.86
CA MET A 731 10.82 19.09 -21.30
C MET A 731 9.34 19.06 -21.66
N LEU A 732 8.54 18.38 -20.85
CA LEU A 732 7.10 18.22 -21.10
C LEU A 732 6.28 19.48 -20.81
N LYS A 733 6.78 20.39 -19.98
CA LYS A 733 6.10 21.67 -19.68
C LYS A 733 5.73 22.46 -20.94
N SER A 734 6.62 22.48 -21.93
CA SER A 734 6.38 23.18 -23.19
C SER A 734 5.34 22.46 -24.07
N ALA A 735 5.30 21.15 -24.04
CA ALA A 735 4.39 20.32 -24.83
C ALA A 735 2.94 20.39 -24.33
N PHE A 736 2.75 20.59 -23.01
CA PHE A 736 1.44 20.60 -22.38
C PHE A 736 0.90 22.00 -22.05
N GLU A 737 1.46 23.04 -22.70
CA GLU A 737 0.91 24.42 -22.72
C GLU A 737 0.56 25.00 -21.33
N GLY A 738 1.39 24.69 -20.32
CA GLY A 738 1.21 25.20 -18.96
C GLY A 738 0.18 24.47 -18.12
N SER A 739 -0.35 23.33 -18.59
CA SER A 739 -1.19 22.45 -17.77
C SER A 739 -0.37 21.90 -16.61
N SER A 740 -1.03 21.55 -15.52
CA SER A 740 -0.36 20.92 -14.37
C SER A 740 0.21 19.57 -14.79
N LEU A 741 1.50 19.37 -14.51
CA LEU A 741 2.25 18.16 -14.85
C LEU A 741 3.01 17.69 -13.62
N SER A 742 2.88 16.41 -13.29
CA SER A 742 3.64 15.75 -12.23
C SER A 742 4.37 14.56 -12.84
N VAL A 743 5.67 14.47 -12.62
CA VAL A 743 6.50 13.34 -13.07
C VAL A 743 7.18 12.74 -11.84
N ILE A 744 6.93 11.48 -11.59
CA ILE A 744 7.52 10.75 -10.45
C ILE A 744 8.09 9.40 -10.91
N THR A 745 9.23 9.01 -10.34
CA THR A 745 9.80 7.68 -10.56
C THR A 745 8.96 6.63 -9.82
N ILE A 746 8.67 5.52 -10.51
CA ILE A 746 7.96 4.38 -9.93
C ILE A 746 8.80 3.11 -10.14
N THR A 747 8.75 2.20 -9.18
CA THR A 747 9.38 0.88 -9.23
C THR A 747 10.91 0.92 -9.41
N SER A 748 11.39 1.52 -10.50
CA SER A 748 12.82 1.57 -10.86
C SER A 748 13.17 2.93 -11.49
N ASP A 749 14.45 3.28 -11.51
CA ASP A 749 14.92 4.60 -12.00
C ASP A 749 14.75 4.78 -13.51
N ASP A 750 14.38 3.72 -14.23
CA ASP A 750 14.08 3.73 -15.68
C ASP A 750 12.57 3.89 -15.97
N GLN A 751 11.73 3.97 -14.93
CA GLN A 751 10.28 4.01 -15.09
C GLN A 751 9.67 5.22 -14.38
N VAL A 752 8.89 6.01 -15.11
CA VAL A 752 8.24 7.21 -14.55
C VAL A 752 6.74 7.21 -14.80
N ARG A 753 5.98 7.72 -13.81
CA ARG A 753 4.57 8.05 -13.96
C ARG A 753 4.47 9.54 -14.29
N ILE A 754 3.79 9.84 -15.36
CA ILE A 754 3.50 11.20 -15.81
C ILE A 754 2.01 11.44 -15.63
N SER A 755 1.67 12.40 -14.77
CA SER A 755 0.27 12.77 -14.48
C SER A 755 0.03 14.17 -15.02
N THR A 756 -1.04 14.37 -15.78
CA THR A 756 -1.39 15.68 -16.36
C THR A 756 -2.89 15.92 -16.32
N ASN A 757 -3.28 17.18 -16.07
CA ASN A 757 -4.67 17.62 -16.16
C ASN A 757 -5.00 18.24 -17.52
N TYR A 758 -4.16 18.03 -18.53
CA TYR A 758 -4.36 18.55 -19.88
C TYR A 758 -5.72 18.08 -20.43
N ARG A 759 -6.58 19.04 -20.77
CA ARG A 759 -7.92 18.83 -21.31
C ARG A 759 -8.76 17.78 -20.53
N ILE A 760 -8.65 17.81 -19.20
CA ILE A 760 -9.29 16.80 -18.31
C ILE A 760 -10.83 16.79 -18.43
N ALA A 761 -11.43 17.95 -18.76
CA ALA A 761 -12.87 18.10 -18.89
C ALA A 761 -13.45 17.50 -20.19
N ASP A 762 -12.61 17.26 -21.19
CA ASP A 762 -13.02 16.72 -22.49
C ASP A 762 -13.13 15.19 -22.42
N GLN A 763 -14.20 14.63 -22.99
CA GLN A 763 -14.47 13.18 -23.03
C GLN A 763 -14.31 12.57 -24.43
N ASP A 764 -13.52 13.20 -25.29
CA ASP A 764 -13.23 12.67 -26.63
C ASP A 764 -12.30 11.45 -26.51
N GLU A 765 -12.66 10.35 -27.16
CA GLU A 765 -11.86 9.11 -27.20
C GLU A 765 -10.48 9.28 -27.84
N ASN A 766 -10.27 10.34 -28.60
CA ASN A 766 -8.98 10.62 -29.26
C ASN A 766 -7.99 11.42 -28.40
N ILE A 767 -8.42 11.93 -27.25
CA ILE A 767 -7.56 12.75 -26.37
C ILE A 767 -6.37 11.94 -25.84
N ASP A 768 -6.58 10.68 -25.49
CA ASP A 768 -5.48 9.85 -24.99
C ASP A 768 -4.38 9.67 -26.04
N LYS A 769 -4.75 9.50 -27.29
CA LYS A 769 -3.80 9.43 -28.42
C LYS A 769 -3.08 10.78 -28.64
N GLU A 770 -3.80 11.89 -28.49
CA GLU A 770 -3.19 13.23 -28.56
C GLU A 770 -2.16 13.41 -27.46
N ILE A 771 -2.50 13.02 -26.22
CA ILE A 771 -1.58 13.10 -25.08
C ILE A 771 -0.36 12.20 -25.30
N GLU A 772 -0.56 10.98 -25.77
CA GLU A 772 0.54 10.05 -26.09
C GLU A 772 1.48 10.66 -27.15
N THR A 773 0.92 11.28 -28.18
CA THR A 773 1.71 11.96 -29.22
C THR A 773 2.52 13.12 -28.63
N LYS A 774 1.90 13.94 -27.78
CA LYS A 774 2.56 15.06 -27.08
C LYS A 774 3.66 14.55 -26.12
N LEU A 775 3.42 13.45 -25.43
CA LEU A 775 4.41 12.81 -24.58
C LEU A 775 5.61 12.34 -25.41
N TYR A 776 5.36 11.64 -26.50
CA TYR A 776 6.40 11.17 -27.43
C TYR A 776 7.21 12.35 -28.01
N GLU A 777 6.53 13.35 -28.55
CA GLU A 777 7.20 14.54 -29.15
C GLU A 777 8.01 15.32 -28.09
N GLY A 778 7.45 15.50 -26.90
CA GLY A 778 8.10 16.22 -25.82
C GLY A 778 9.35 15.49 -25.27
N MET A 779 9.36 14.15 -25.31
CA MET A 779 10.46 13.34 -24.80
C MET A 779 11.46 12.90 -25.90
N LYS A 780 11.22 13.28 -27.15
CA LYS A 780 12.03 12.83 -28.30
C LYS A 780 13.52 13.10 -28.15
N SER A 781 13.90 14.16 -27.44
CA SER A 781 15.29 14.51 -27.17
C SER A 781 15.99 13.55 -26.20
N VAL A 782 15.25 12.90 -25.33
CA VAL A 782 15.75 11.88 -24.37
C VAL A 782 15.74 10.50 -25.03
N LEU A 783 14.70 10.21 -25.80
CA LEU A 783 14.49 8.92 -26.44
C LEU A 783 15.51 8.68 -27.58
N GLY A 784 15.96 9.72 -28.28
CA GLY A 784 16.84 9.56 -29.43
C GLY A 784 16.19 8.67 -30.49
N ASP A 785 16.92 7.64 -30.95
CA ASP A 785 16.40 6.63 -31.89
C ASP A 785 15.80 5.41 -31.16
N ALA A 786 15.67 5.47 -29.84
CA ALA A 786 15.12 4.35 -29.04
C ALA A 786 13.58 4.29 -29.18
N SER A 787 13.07 3.11 -29.46
CA SER A 787 11.62 2.86 -29.36
C SER A 787 11.23 2.74 -27.90
N TYR A 788 10.12 3.39 -27.50
CA TYR A 788 9.59 3.25 -26.15
C TYR A 788 8.42 2.27 -26.14
N GLU A 789 8.27 1.56 -25.06
CA GLU A 789 7.10 0.74 -24.78
C GLU A 789 6.15 1.48 -23.85
N UNK A 790 5.14 1.85 -24.14
CA UNK A 790 4.30 2.50 -23.38
C UNK A 790 3.64 1.52 -22.70
N UNK A 791 3.74 1.42 -22.00
CA UNK A 791 3.18 0.81 -21.33
C UNK A 791 2.05 1.33 -21.16
N UNK A 792 1.49 1.22 -21.85
CA UNK A 792 0.43 1.69 -21.72
C UNK A 792 -0.05 1.12 -20.69
N UNK A 793 -0.22 1.65 -20.01
CA UNK A 793 -0.76 1.23 -19.12
C UNK A 793 -1.74 0.61 -19.64
N SER A 794 -1.94 -0.47 -19.44
CA SER A 794 -2.99 -1.27 -20.00
C SER A 794 -4.34 -0.55 -19.96
N SER A 795 -5.06 -0.59 -20.99
CA SER A 795 -6.41 -0.01 -21.16
C SER A 795 -7.47 -0.60 -20.19
N GLU A 796 -7.07 -1.45 -19.24
CA GLU A 796 -7.93 -1.97 -18.18
C GLU A 796 -8.09 -0.99 -17.00
N SER A 797 -7.24 0.02 -16.89
CA SER A 797 -7.49 1.14 -15.98
C SER A 797 -8.28 2.23 -16.72
N ARG A 798 -9.47 1.89 -17.19
CA ARG A 798 -10.43 2.89 -17.64
C ARG A 798 -10.66 3.89 -16.53
N THR A 799 -10.19 5.10 -16.76
CA THR A 799 -10.68 6.34 -16.14
C THR A 799 -11.28 6.18 -14.74
N GLU A 800 -10.44 5.91 -13.74
CA GLU A 800 -10.82 6.32 -12.41
C GLU A 800 -10.62 7.83 -12.33
N HIS A 801 -11.69 8.55 -12.62
CA HIS A 801 -11.77 9.98 -12.32
C HIS A 801 -11.66 10.10 -10.80
N CYS A 802 -10.48 10.48 -10.30
CA CYS A 802 -10.39 10.99 -8.94
C CYS A 802 -11.11 12.35 -8.92
N ARG A 803 -12.40 12.33 -8.62
CA ARG A 803 -13.13 13.53 -8.21
C ARG A 803 -13.12 13.63 -6.70
#